data_26745ac1f8b2107f0d9c51baae8d0c52
#
_entry.id   26745ac1f8b2107f0d9c51baae8d0c52
#
_cell.length_a   1.000
_cell.length_b   1.000
_cell.length_c   1.000
_cell.angle_alpha   90.00
_cell.angle_beta   90.00
_cell.angle_gamma   90.00
#
_symmetry.space_group_name_H-M   'P 1'
#
loop_
_entity.id
_entity.type
_entity.pdbx_description
1 polymer ?
#
loop_
_entity_poly.entity_id
_entity_poly.type
_entity_poly.pdbx_seq_one_letter_code
_entity_poly.pdbx_strand_id
1 'polypeptide(L)'
;MNRRTLLIQLLGLGAAGVAGPALAGSRSAAVAPSGAPFPPLLGPIPLPDDGLSAAEQQRHYRRIKLVDRLQVPEGYRADVLLSWGDRLGNGAMGFNNDYLAFTPLGSDRALLTINFEYISAIPWCAGYAEARGRELPFAALAAGIKQAGGSVDAASLEASSPLRQQIQTVAAAALEDLGIGVAELIRTADRGWRHQPGNRDRRVHGLSGLSDPAQRLRVSGPAGAVFRRQQRLGFNDGLADQVIGTFANCAGGTTPWGTVLSAEENVQTQVVEAVYADGSSPAPAACPFRFDGRRLAGLGNPFQLAGNKYGWMVEIDPKRPELPPVKHSWLGRFRHEAVAVRARAGEPLQVYSGCDRHGGHLYRFVSAEPVADPRDPANSRLLEAGRLEVAQFNADGTGRWLHLDPATSIAPQRANGSVSLPHSDRSQPGAELLRSDAELEHYCRRFQTLADLYPGAGEEQMGAILIDAHLAANAIGATPTARPEDTEIDPRNGDLLISFTMGGSDEGGSADPAIFHGPEGQTPWPYGWVMRLSDGDKTFGWQMAATGGTPWEGGLGFANPDNLAIDSRGDIWMVTDRSMGDSATDVFGNNACWLLSGGEAHLFATGPMECELCGPCFDSDETTLFLSVQHPGEQNGAHQLGKEEMQAFQLKDRSGAPLEQLRQVPLGSNWPSGVPGRNPRPAVAMVRRIRPAPPAAPGRRDR
;
A
#
# COMPACT_ATOMS: atom_id res chain seq x y z
N MET A 1 5.46 -15.07 -23.37
CA MET A 1 4.71 -16.37 -23.45
C MET A 1 4.59 -16.91 -22.05
N ASN A 2 3.41 -16.80 -21.48
CA ASN A 2 3.16 -17.10 -20.06
C ASN A 2 3.29 -18.58 -19.71
N ARG A 3 4.04 -18.87 -18.65
CA ARG A 3 4.20 -20.21 -18.05
C ARG A 3 2.98 -20.67 -17.22
N ARG A 4 1.76 -20.33 -17.65
CA ARG A 4 0.51 -20.63 -16.93
C ARG A 4 -0.32 -21.78 -17.52
N THR A 5 0.23 -22.60 -18.43
CA THR A 5 -0.56 -23.64 -19.12
C THR A 5 0.16 -24.99 -19.13
N LEU A 6 0.51 -25.52 -17.97
CA LEU A 6 0.93 -26.92 -17.88
C LEU A 6 0.76 -27.43 -16.44
N LEU A 7 -0.47 -27.80 -16.07
CA LEU A 7 -0.76 -28.75 -14.97
C LEU A 7 -2.27 -28.81 -14.68
N ILE A 8 -3.08 -29.09 -15.71
CA ILE A 8 -4.44 -29.61 -15.49
C ILE A 8 -4.62 -30.78 -16.43
N GLN A 9 -4.27 -31.97 -15.98
CA GLN A 9 -4.85 -33.24 -16.37
C GLN A 9 -4.31 -34.30 -15.44
N LEU A 10 -5.15 -34.71 -14.50
CA LEU A 10 -5.37 -36.12 -14.10
C LEU A 10 -6.13 -36.21 -12.77
N LEU A 11 -7.24 -36.91 -12.88
CA LEU A 11 -8.02 -37.61 -11.85
C LEU A 11 -9.40 -36.99 -11.53
N GLY A 12 -10.35 -37.34 -12.36
CA GLY A 12 -11.74 -37.48 -11.96
C GLY A 12 -11.96 -38.89 -11.43
N LEU A 13 -12.67 -39.03 -10.31
CA LEU A 13 -13.54 -40.17 -9.98
C LEU A 13 -14.27 -39.93 -8.63
N GLY A 14 -15.54 -39.79 -8.71
CA GLY A 14 -16.62 -40.32 -7.93
C GLY A 14 -16.62 -40.16 -6.40
N ALA A 15 -17.60 -39.39 -5.89
CA ALA A 15 -17.98 -39.47 -4.48
C ALA A 15 -19.49 -39.47 -4.32
N ALA A 16 -19.97 -40.53 -3.71
CA ALA A 16 -21.33 -40.65 -3.18
C ALA A 16 -21.37 -40.03 -1.77
N GLY A 17 -22.42 -39.26 -1.49
CA GLY A 17 -22.57 -38.59 -0.21
C GLY A 17 -23.06 -39.49 0.92
N VAL A 18 -22.62 -39.19 2.13
CA VAL A 18 -23.27 -39.64 3.37
C VAL A 18 -23.32 -38.45 4.33
N ALA A 19 -24.51 -38.02 4.70
CA ALA A 19 -24.75 -37.03 5.74
C ALA A 19 -24.63 -37.71 7.13
N GLY A 20 -23.75 -37.17 7.97
CA GLY A 20 -23.62 -37.55 9.38
C GLY A 20 -23.94 -36.38 10.30
N PRO A 21 -24.45 -36.57 11.52
CA PRO A 21 -25.00 -35.53 12.38
C PRO A 21 -23.91 -34.65 13.01
N ALA A 22 -24.21 -33.35 13.10
CA ALA A 22 -23.37 -32.38 13.79
C ALA A 22 -23.35 -32.66 15.30
N LEU A 23 -22.19 -33.02 15.81
CA LEU A 23 -21.89 -33.01 17.24
C LEU A 23 -21.53 -31.60 17.68
N ALA A 24 -22.42 -30.96 18.42
CA ALA A 24 -22.12 -29.72 19.15
C ALA A 24 -21.16 -30.08 20.32
N GLY A 25 -19.85 -29.96 20.06
CA GLY A 25 -18.84 -30.07 21.10
C GLY A 25 -18.81 -28.73 21.88
N SER A 26 -18.98 -28.77 23.18
CA SER A 26 -18.73 -27.66 24.10
C SER A 26 -17.28 -27.23 23.94
N ARG A 27 -17.07 -26.00 23.39
CA ARG A 27 -15.76 -25.35 23.33
C ARG A 27 -15.33 -25.04 24.76
N SER A 28 -14.33 -25.74 25.27
CA SER A 28 -13.55 -25.29 26.41
C SER A 28 -12.87 -23.98 25.99
N ALA A 29 -13.12 -22.89 26.73
CA ALA A 29 -12.43 -21.63 26.49
C ALA A 29 -10.92 -21.88 26.63
N ALA A 30 -10.16 -21.65 25.57
CA ALA A 30 -8.70 -21.74 25.62
C ALA A 30 -8.22 -20.66 26.61
N VAL A 31 -7.49 -21.09 27.63
CA VAL A 31 -6.81 -20.16 28.58
C VAL A 31 -5.64 -19.57 27.82
N ALA A 32 -5.62 -18.23 27.69
CA ALA A 32 -4.52 -17.51 27.06
C ALA A 32 -3.19 -17.91 27.72
N PRO A 33 -2.10 -18.15 26.94
CA PRO A 33 -0.78 -18.33 27.53
C PRO A 33 -0.43 -17.12 28.39
N SER A 34 0.32 -17.33 29.47
CA SER A 34 0.74 -16.24 30.36
C SER A 34 1.63 -15.25 29.58
N GLY A 35 1.05 -14.14 29.11
CA GLY A 35 1.74 -13.10 28.34
C GLY A 35 1.02 -12.64 27.07
N ALA A 36 0.13 -13.41 26.48
CA ALA A 36 -0.60 -12.97 25.28
C ALA A 36 -1.58 -11.81 25.60
N PRO A 37 -1.60 -10.71 24.82
CA PRO A 37 -2.42 -9.53 25.14
C PRO A 37 -3.93 -9.75 24.89
N PHE A 38 -4.30 -10.82 24.19
CA PHE A 38 -5.68 -11.21 23.86
C PHE A 38 -5.77 -12.75 23.70
N PRO A 39 -6.97 -13.34 23.74
CA PRO A 39 -7.14 -14.77 23.45
C PRO A 39 -6.62 -15.11 22.05
N PRO A 40 -5.88 -16.24 21.86
CA PRO A 40 -5.30 -16.58 20.58
C PRO A 40 -6.36 -16.78 19.51
N LEU A 41 -6.13 -16.21 18.33
CA LEU A 41 -6.87 -16.52 17.10
C LEU A 41 -6.14 -17.65 16.39
N LEU A 42 -6.86 -18.73 16.08
CA LEU A 42 -6.27 -19.87 15.35
C LEU A 42 -6.20 -19.53 13.86
N GLY A 43 -4.99 -19.38 13.36
CA GLY A 43 -4.69 -19.14 11.95
C GLY A 43 -4.64 -20.43 11.13
N PRO A 44 -4.15 -20.35 9.89
CA PRO A 44 -4.06 -21.51 9.00
C PRO A 44 -2.86 -22.44 9.26
N ILE A 45 -1.87 -21.97 10.04
CA ILE A 45 -0.67 -22.73 10.39
C ILE A 45 -0.49 -22.82 11.91
N PRO A 46 0.22 -23.86 12.43
CA PRO A 46 0.59 -23.93 13.82
C PRO A 46 1.51 -22.75 14.22
N LEU A 47 1.13 -22.02 15.28
CA LEU A 47 1.92 -20.94 15.85
C LEU A 47 2.41 -21.32 17.26
N PRO A 48 3.52 -20.78 17.74
CA PRO A 48 4.04 -21.05 19.08
C PRO A 48 3.07 -20.64 20.20
N ASP A 49 2.26 -19.60 19.96
CA ASP A 49 1.34 -18.97 20.93
C ASP A 49 -0.15 -19.30 20.70
N ASP A 50 -0.49 -20.28 19.82
CA ASP A 50 -1.87 -20.64 19.51
C ASP A 50 -2.61 -21.35 20.66
N GLY A 51 -1.95 -21.56 21.78
CA GLY A 51 -2.52 -22.17 22.98
C GLY A 51 -2.71 -23.68 22.90
N LEU A 52 -2.30 -24.34 21.79
CA LEU A 52 -2.47 -25.78 21.57
C LEU A 52 -1.18 -26.55 21.89
N SER A 53 -1.33 -27.76 22.48
CA SER A 53 -0.24 -28.73 22.54
C SER A 53 0.08 -29.28 21.14
N ALA A 54 1.25 -29.90 20.96
CA ALA A 54 1.61 -30.56 19.68
C ALA A 54 0.55 -31.58 19.22
N ALA A 55 0.01 -32.37 20.13
CA ALA A 55 -1.04 -33.35 19.82
C ALA A 55 -2.38 -32.68 19.42
N GLU A 56 -2.69 -31.51 19.98
CA GLU A 56 -3.86 -30.71 19.59
C GLU A 56 -3.63 -30.03 18.27
N GLN A 57 -2.45 -29.47 17.99
CA GLN A 57 -2.09 -28.94 16.68
C GLN A 57 -2.20 -29.99 15.60
N GLN A 58 -1.69 -31.25 15.81
CA GLN A 58 -1.84 -32.36 14.89
C GLN A 58 -3.31 -32.72 14.58
N ARG A 59 -4.22 -32.52 15.52
CA ARG A 59 -5.66 -32.74 15.28
C ARG A 59 -6.33 -31.56 14.62
N HIS A 60 -6.03 -30.35 15.08
CA HIS A 60 -6.70 -29.10 14.62
C HIS A 60 -6.33 -28.78 13.19
N TYR A 61 -5.02 -28.75 12.88
CA TYR A 61 -4.51 -28.27 11.60
C TYR A 61 -4.54 -29.29 10.47
N ARG A 62 -4.88 -30.54 10.72
CA ARG A 62 -4.98 -31.59 9.67
C ARG A 62 -6.02 -31.29 8.60
N ARG A 63 -7.13 -30.65 9.00
CA ARG A 63 -8.19 -30.22 8.07
C ARG A 63 -8.74 -28.88 8.54
N ILE A 64 -8.58 -27.86 7.71
CA ILE A 64 -9.13 -26.55 7.97
C ILE A 64 -9.91 -26.04 6.77
N LYS A 65 -10.77 -25.05 7.03
CA LYS A 65 -11.45 -24.25 6.02
C LYS A 65 -11.14 -22.80 6.26
N LEU A 66 -10.67 -22.07 5.23
CA LEU A 66 -10.59 -20.63 5.27
C LEU A 66 -11.99 -20.02 5.26
N VAL A 67 -12.12 -18.85 5.86
CA VAL A 67 -13.41 -18.21 6.08
C VAL A 67 -13.43 -16.84 5.42
N ASP A 68 -14.48 -16.59 4.64
CA ASP A 68 -14.71 -15.31 3.98
C ASP A 68 -15.37 -14.30 4.93
N ARG A 69 -14.59 -13.78 5.89
CA ARG A 69 -15.00 -12.72 6.81
C ARG A 69 -13.80 -12.15 7.57
N LEU A 70 -13.90 -10.94 8.05
CA LEU A 70 -12.97 -10.39 9.03
C LEU A 70 -13.17 -11.10 10.38
N GLN A 71 -12.21 -11.94 10.78
CA GLN A 71 -12.21 -12.67 12.05
C GLN A 71 -11.34 -11.94 13.05
N VAL A 72 -11.78 -11.89 14.31
CA VAL A 72 -11.06 -11.26 15.44
C VAL A 72 -11.13 -12.15 16.66
N PRO A 73 -10.26 -11.98 17.69
CA PRO A 73 -10.25 -12.82 18.89
C PRO A 73 -11.55 -12.77 19.68
N GLU A 74 -11.76 -13.79 20.51
CA GLU A 74 -12.87 -13.80 21.46
C GLU A 74 -12.81 -12.55 22.35
N GLY A 75 -13.97 -11.92 22.59
CA GLY A 75 -14.06 -10.66 23.33
C GLY A 75 -13.87 -9.41 22.47
N TYR A 76 -13.64 -9.55 21.17
CA TYR A 76 -13.64 -8.46 20.20
C TYR A 76 -14.78 -8.61 19.20
N ARG A 77 -15.14 -7.53 18.55
CA ARG A 77 -16.08 -7.50 17.41
C ARG A 77 -15.56 -6.60 16.32
N ALA A 78 -15.86 -6.93 15.06
CA ALA A 78 -15.61 -6.12 13.89
C ALA A 78 -16.95 -5.65 13.32
N ASP A 79 -17.05 -4.34 13.06
CA ASP A 79 -18.23 -3.70 12.44
C ASP A 79 -17.76 -2.93 11.21
N VAL A 80 -18.56 -2.91 10.15
CA VAL A 80 -18.28 -2.08 8.95
C VAL A 80 -18.68 -0.63 9.22
N LEU A 81 -17.78 0.30 8.91
CA LEU A 81 -18.02 1.75 9.06
C LEU A 81 -18.54 2.39 7.78
N LEU A 82 -17.83 2.17 6.68
CA LEU A 82 -18.12 2.69 5.34
C LEU A 82 -17.69 1.67 4.30
N SER A 83 -18.49 1.52 3.24
CA SER A 83 -18.20 0.63 2.10
C SER A 83 -18.18 1.40 0.79
N TRP A 84 -17.49 0.91 -0.21
CA TRP A 84 -17.53 1.44 -1.58
C TRP A 84 -18.95 1.73 -2.02
N GLY A 85 -19.17 2.96 -2.53
CA GLY A 85 -20.44 3.43 -2.98
C GLY A 85 -21.29 4.15 -1.92
N ASP A 86 -20.97 4.03 -0.63
CA ASP A 86 -21.64 4.81 0.43
C ASP A 86 -21.41 6.31 0.22
N ARG A 87 -22.38 7.14 0.57
CA ARG A 87 -22.27 8.60 0.38
C ARG A 87 -21.08 9.17 1.15
N LEU A 88 -20.25 9.97 0.48
CA LEU A 88 -19.13 10.70 1.08
C LEU A 88 -19.00 12.08 0.40
N GLY A 89 -19.31 13.14 1.13
CA GLY A 89 -19.32 14.51 0.63
C GLY A 89 -20.33 14.70 -0.51
N ASN A 90 -19.87 15.27 -1.61
CA ASN A 90 -20.62 15.43 -2.86
C ASN A 90 -20.55 14.21 -3.79
N GLY A 91 -19.91 13.14 -3.37
CA GLY A 91 -19.72 11.90 -4.12
C GLY A 91 -20.00 10.67 -3.27
N ALA A 92 -19.18 9.66 -3.44
CA ALA A 92 -19.27 8.40 -2.69
C ALA A 92 -17.87 7.96 -2.21
N MET A 93 -17.86 7.05 -1.24
CA MET A 93 -16.66 6.31 -0.86
C MET A 93 -16.10 5.60 -2.09
N GLY A 94 -14.80 5.75 -2.31
CA GLY A 94 -14.08 5.18 -3.44
C GLY A 94 -13.85 3.69 -3.34
N PHE A 95 -13.12 3.17 -4.31
CA PHE A 95 -12.81 1.75 -4.42
C PHE A 95 -11.40 1.46 -3.88
N ASN A 96 -11.18 0.27 -3.33
CA ASN A 96 -9.93 -0.19 -2.76
C ASN A 96 -9.34 0.83 -1.77
N ASN A 97 -10.07 1.00 -0.65
CA ASN A 97 -9.58 1.82 0.46
C ASN A 97 -8.32 1.19 1.06
N ASP A 98 -7.33 2.05 1.33
CA ASP A 98 -6.03 1.71 1.86
C ASP A 98 -5.75 2.45 3.17
N TYR A 99 -4.81 3.39 3.18
CA TYR A 99 -4.41 4.14 4.36
C TYR A 99 -5.58 4.85 5.04
N LEU A 100 -5.55 4.82 6.37
CA LEU A 100 -6.50 5.49 7.24
C LEU A 100 -5.78 6.45 8.20
N ALA A 101 -6.29 7.67 8.34
CA ALA A 101 -5.79 8.62 9.33
C ALA A 101 -6.92 9.18 10.18
N PHE A 102 -6.84 8.96 11.50
CA PHE A 102 -7.82 9.48 12.45
C PHE A 102 -7.40 10.85 12.98
N THR A 103 -8.21 11.88 12.70
CA THR A 103 -7.97 13.26 13.12
C THR A 103 -9.05 13.68 14.14
N PRO A 104 -8.73 13.80 15.44
CA PRO A 104 -9.73 14.16 16.44
C PRO A 104 -10.19 15.62 16.28
N LEU A 105 -11.50 15.86 16.46
CA LEU A 105 -12.13 17.18 16.57
C LEU A 105 -12.66 17.47 17.98
N GLY A 106 -12.45 16.54 18.89
CA GLY A 106 -12.91 16.56 20.27
C GLY A 106 -13.08 15.13 20.79
N SER A 107 -13.76 14.95 21.91
CA SER A 107 -13.94 13.63 22.53
C SER A 107 -14.93 12.72 21.79
N ASP A 108 -15.85 13.30 21.02
CA ASP A 108 -17.00 12.62 20.41
C ASP A 108 -17.12 12.84 18.90
N ARG A 109 -16.18 13.57 18.30
CA ARG A 109 -16.12 13.86 16.85
C ARG A 109 -14.70 13.70 16.33
N ALA A 110 -14.58 13.21 15.11
CA ALA A 110 -13.32 13.05 14.42
C ALA A 110 -13.51 13.18 12.89
N LEU A 111 -12.41 13.27 12.17
CA LEU A 111 -12.33 13.04 10.73
C LEU A 111 -11.53 11.78 10.50
N LEU A 112 -11.98 10.96 9.56
CA LEU A 112 -11.21 9.84 9.05
C LEU A 112 -10.83 10.16 7.61
N THR A 113 -9.52 10.31 7.35
CA THR A 113 -9.00 10.38 5.99
C THR A 113 -8.80 8.98 5.48
N ILE A 114 -9.17 8.72 4.23
CA ILE A 114 -9.17 7.40 3.58
C ILE A 114 -8.54 7.55 2.20
N ASN A 115 -7.50 6.80 1.90
CA ASN A 115 -6.96 6.69 0.56
C ASN A 115 -7.73 5.66 -0.27
N PHE A 116 -7.76 5.82 -1.60
CA PHE A 116 -8.36 4.90 -2.56
C PHE A 116 -7.36 4.68 -3.69
N GLU A 117 -6.80 3.50 -3.76
CA GLU A 117 -5.56 3.23 -4.49
C GLU A 117 -5.79 2.87 -5.95
N TYR A 118 -6.34 1.69 -6.24
CA TYR A 118 -6.46 1.20 -7.62
C TYR A 118 -7.79 0.50 -7.89
N ILE A 119 -8.01 0.08 -9.13
CA ILE A 119 -9.24 -0.62 -9.54
C ILE A 119 -8.94 -2.10 -9.80
N SER A 120 -9.39 -2.97 -8.91
CA SER A 120 -9.49 -4.41 -9.18
C SER A 120 -10.66 -4.67 -10.12
N ALA A 121 -10.38 -4.84 -11.40
CA ALA A 121 -11.39 -4.76 -12.46
C ALA A 121 -12.54 -5.78 -12.30
N ILE A 122 -12.28 -7.00 -11.80
CA ILE A 122 -13.30 -8.06 -11.68
C ILE A 122 -14.41 -7.65 -10.70
N PRO A 123 -14.13 -7.40 -9.39
CA PRO A 123 -15.17 -7.02 -8.44
C PRO A 123 -15.75 -5.62 -8.74
N TRP A 124 -14.93 -4.68 -9.25
CA TRP A 124 -15.39 -3.35 -9.60
C TRP A 124 -16.43 -3.38 -10.73
N CYS A 125 -16.15 -4.06 -11.85
CA CYS A 125 -17.08 -4.17 -12.96
C CYS A 125 -18.38 -4.89 -12.55
N ALA A 126 -18.27 -5.98 -11.79
CA ALA A 126 -19.41 -6.75 -11.35
C ALA A 126 -20.31 -5.99 -10.36
N GLY A 127 -19.71 -5.22 -9.44
CA GLY A 127 -20.41 -4.49 -8.39
C GLY A 127 -20.82 -3.06 -8.73
N TYR A 128 -20.32 -2.48 -9.84
CA TYR A 128 -20.42 -1.05 -10.12
C TYR A 128 -21.86 -0.53 -10.13
N ALA A 129 -22.76 -1.21 -10.85
CA ALA A 129 -24.14 -0.78 -10.94
C ALA A 129 -24.86 -0.78 -9.57
N GLU A 130 -24.57 -1.78 -8.73
CA GLU A 130 -25.11 -1.86 -7.36
C GLU A 130 -24.53 -0.75 -6.47
N ALA A 131 -23.22 -0.53 -6.52
CA ALA A 131 -22.56 0.44 -5.65
C ALA A 131 -22.78 1.91 -6.07
N ARG A 132 -22.84 2.17 -7.39
CA ARG A 132 -22.87 3.53 -7.94
C ARG A 132 -24.22 3.93 -8.54
N GLY A 133 -25.21 2.99 -8.60
CA GLY A 133 -26.56 3.24 -9.09
C GLY A 133 -26.64 3.56 -10.59
N ARG A 134 -25.61 3.24 -11.37
CA ARG A 134 -25.58 3.45 -12.83
C ARG A 134 -24.81 2.36 -13.54
N GLU A 135 -25.22 2.01 -14.74
CA GLU A 135 -24.54 1.07 -15.62
C GLU A 135 -23.38 1.74 -16.37
N LEU A 136 -22.31 0.97 -16.65
CA LEU A 136 -21.22 1.36 -17.54
C LEU A 136 -21.12 0.38 -18.73
N PRO A 137 -20.62 0.84 -19.89
CA PRO A 137 -20.62 0.04 -21.12
C PRO A 137 -19.45 -0.98 -21.17
N PHE A 138 -19.22 -1.74 -20.10
CA PHE A 138 -18.06 -2.64 -19.96
C PHE A 138 -17.92 -3.64 -21.10
N ALA A 139 -19.01 -4.34 -21.46
CA ALA A 139 -18.99 -5.35 -22.52
C ALA A 139 -18.65 -4.74 -23.91
N ALA A 140 -19.30 -3.61 -24.23
CA ALA A 140 -19.05 -2.91 -25.49
C ALA A 140 -17.62 -2.35 -25.55
N LEU A 141 -17.13 -1.80 -24.44
CA LEU A 141 -15.77 -1.29 -24.32
C LEU A 141 -14.74 -2.41 -24.51
N ALA A 142 -14.89 -3.53 -23.81
CA ALA A 142 -13.96 -4.68 -23.94
C ALA A 142 -13.91 -5.22 -25.38
N ALA A 143 -15.07 -5.31 -26.04
CA ALA A 143 -15.15 -5.71 -27.44
C ALA A 143 -14.46 -4.70 -28.37
N GLY A 144 -14.67 -3.40 -28.16
CA GLY A 144 -14.01 -2.34 -28.94
C GLY A 144 -12.50 -2.31 -28.76
N ILE A 145 -12.01 -2.42 -27.53
CA ILE A 145 -10.55 -2.49 -27.22
C ILE A 145 -9.92 -3.74 -27.85
N LYS A 146 -10.59 -4.89 -27.73
CA LYS A 146 -10.12 -6.14 -28.36
C LYS A 146 -10.01 -5.99 -29.88
N GLN A 147 -11.00 -5.38 -30.54
CA GLN A 147 -11.02 -5.13 -31.97
C GLN A 147 -9.89 -4.17 -32.40
N ALA A 148 -9.55 -3.21 -31.54
CA ALA A 148 -8.44 -2.26 -31.76
C ALA A 148 -7.05 -2.82 -31.42
N GLY A 149 -6.91 -4.11 -31.09
CA GLY A 149 -5.62 -4.75 -30.81
C GLY A 149 -5.22 -4.81 -29.34
N GLY A 150 -6.14 -4.58 -28.40
CA GLY A 150 -5.95 -4.76 -26.95
C GLY A 150 -5.53 -3.49 -26.19
N SER A 151 -5.19 -2.41 -26.89
CA SER A 151 -4.91 -1.09 -26.29
C SER A 151 -5.21 0.03 -27.28
N VAL A 152 -5.54 1.22 -26.76
CA VAL A 152 -5.94 2.37 -27.59
C VAL A 152 -5.39 3.67 -27.00
N ASP A 153 -4.72 4.46 -27.82
CA ASP A 153 -4.54 5.88 -27.52
C ASP A 153 -5.85 6.62 -27.84
N ALA A 154 -6.58 7.02 -26.80
CA ALA A 154 -7.89 7.64 -26.94
C ALA A 154 -7.82 8.98 -27.70
N ALA A 155 -6.68 9.69 -27.67
CA ALA A 155 -6.51 10.94 -28.39
C ALA A 155 -6.40 10.74 -29.92
N SER A 156 -5.98 9.56 -30.37
CA SER A 156 -5.91 9.21 -31.79
C SER A 156 -7.26 8.94 -32.44
N LEU A 157 -8.30 8.72 -31.63
CA LEU A 157 -9.66 8.50 -32.12
C LEU A 157 -10.41 9.82 -32.38
N GLU A 158 -11.28 9.84 -33.38
CA GLU A 158 -12.19 10.96 -33.63
C GLU A 158 -13.05 11.26 -32.38
N ALA A 159 -13.31 12.54 -32.12
CA ALA A 159 -14.09 12.97 -30.95
C ALA A 159 -15.50 12.37 -30.91
N SER A 160 -16.10 12.11 -32.08
CA SER A 160 -17.41 11.46 -32.25
C SER A 160 -17.38 9.93 -32.15
N SER A 161 -16.20 9.32 -32.04
CA SER A 161 -16.06 7.86 -31.97
C SER A 161 -16.77 7.29 -30.74
N PRO A 162 -17.68 6.32 -30.90
CA PRO A 162 -18.32 5.64 -29.77
C PRO A 162 -17.30 4.98 -28.83
N LEU A 163 -16.22 4.41 -29.38
CA LEU A 163 -15.15 3.80 -28.58
C LEU A 163 -14.44 4.84 -27.70
N ARG A 164 -14.11 6.04 -28.26
CA ARG A 164 -13.52 7.13 -27.46
C ARG A 164 -14.43 7.56 -26.33
N GLN A 165 -15.71 7.70 -26.57
CA GLN A 165 -16.69 8.07 -25.54
C GLN A 165 -16.82 6.99 -24.46
N GLN A 166 -16.82 5.70 -24.83
CA GLN A 166 -16.84 4.59 -23.88
C GLN A 166 -15.56 4.56 -23.01
N ILE A 167 -14.38 4.76 -23.63
CA ILE A 167 -13.10 4.87 -22.91
C ILE A 167 -13.18 6.00 -21.90
N GLN A 168 -13.56 7.21 -22.32
CA GLN A 168 -13.66 8.37 -21.43
C GLN A 168 -14.66 8.13 -20.28
N THR A 169 -15.80 7.50 -20.58
CA THR A 169 -16.82 7.22 -19.57
C THR A 169 -16.33 6.26 -18.49
N VAL A 170 -15.67 5.15 -18.89
CA VAL A 170 -15.18 4.14 -17.94
C VAL A 170 -13.95 4.64 -17.21
N ALA A 171 -13.03 5.31 -17.89
CA ALA A 171 -11.85 5.89 -17.24
C ALA A 171 -12.21 7.01 -16.26
N ALA A 172 -13.21 7.85 -16.57
CA ALA A 172 -13.70 8.86 -15.64
C ALA A 172 -14.30 8.21 -14.38
N ALA A 173 -15.15 7.19 -14.55
CA ALA A 173 -15.75 6.48 -13.43
C ALA A 173 -14.68 5.82 -12.52
N ALA A 174 -13.64 5.25 -13.12
CA ALA A 174 -12.53 4.67 -12.37
C ALA A 174 -11.74 5.74 -11.61
N LEU A 175 -11.35 6.85 -12.25
CA LEU A 175 -10.62 7.93 -11.61
C LEU A 175 -11.45 8.68 -10.55
N GLU A 176 -12.78 8.70 -10.67
CA GLU A 176 -13.68 9.21 -9.63
C GLU A 176 -13.73 8.30 -8.39
N ASP A 177 -13.49 6.99 -8.54
CA ASP A 177 -13.45 6.04 -7.44
C ASP A 177 -12.08 5.99 -6.73
N LEU A 178 -11.04 6.64 -7.27
CA LEU A 178 -9.68 6.73 -6.71
C LEU A 178 -9.42 8.06 -5.98
N GLY A 179 -8.26 8.17 -5.31
CA GLY A 179 -7.80 9.40 -4.67
C GLY A 179 -8.02 9.41 -3.15
N ILE A 180 -8.46 10.52 -2.58
CA ILE A 180 -8.54 10.73 -1.13
C ILE A 180 -9.98 11.06 -0.73
N GLY A 181 -10.45 10.47 0.38
CA GLY A 181 -11.69 10.82 1.05
C GLY A 181 -11.47 11.34 2.47
N VAL A 182 -12.33 12.22 2.94
CA VAL A 182 -12.41 12.61 4.35
C VAL A 182 -13.85 12.42 4.81
N ALA A 183 -14.04 11.64 5.87
CA ALA A 183 -15.35 11.33 6.44
C ALA A 183 -15.47 11.90 7.86
N GLU A 184 -16.54 12.63 8.16
CA GLU A 184 -16.80 13.10 9.53
C GLU A 184 -17.43 11.98 10.35
N LEU A 185 -16.85 11.68 11.51
CA LEU A 185 -17.28 10.63 12.42
C LEU A 185 -17.82 11.23 13.72
N ILE A 186 -18.84 10.57 14.27
CA ILE A 186 -19.30 10.82 15.63
C ILE A 186 -19.27 9.55 16.46
N ARG A 187 -18.97 9.73 17.75
CA ARG A 187 -18.93 8.62 18.70
C ARG A 187 -20.33 8.14 19.05
N THR A 188 -20.54 6.85 19.08
CA THR A 188 -21.81 6.22 19.43
C THR A 188 -21.91 5.96 20.94
N ALA A 189 -23.13 5.70 21.43
CA ALA A 189 -23.37 5.45 22.87
C ALA A 189 -22.59 4.23 23.40
N ASP A 190 -22.33 3.24 22.56
CA ASP A 190 -21.51 2.06 22.88
C ASP A 190 -20.01 2.29 22.66
N ARG A 191 -19.61 3.57 22.50
CA ARG A 191 -18.22 4.04 22.30
C ARG A 191 -17.58 3.62 20.99
N GLY A 192 -18.35 3.20 20.00
CA GLY A 192 -17.88 3.06 18.63
C GLY A 192 -17.97 4.39 17.87
N TRP A 193 -17.78 4.29 16.56
CA TRP A 193 -17.88 5.41 15.64
C TRP A 193 -18.92 5.13 14.58
N ARG A 194 -19.52 6.17 14.05
CA ARG A 194 -20.33 6.08 12.82
C ARG A 194 -20.09 7.31 11.97
N HIS A 195 -20.19 7.15 10.68
CA HIS A 195 -20.15 8.26 9.73
C HIS A 195 -21.36 9.18 9.96
N GLN A 196 -21.09 10.48 10.02
CA GLN A 196 -22.08 11.54 10.13
C GLN A 196 -21.91 12.47 8.94
N PRO A 197 -22.66 12.27 7.83
CA PRO A 197 -22.54 13.11 6.64
C PRO A 197 -22.65 14.61 6.98
N GLY A 198 -21.66 15.38 6.57
CA GLY A 198 -21.56 16.80 6.89
C GLY A 198 -20.79 17.61 5.86
N ASN A 199 -20.60 18.91 6.14
CA ASN A 199 -19.85 19.82 5.27
C ASN A 199 -18.33 19.67 5.31
N ARG A 200 -17.82 18.81 6.21
CA ARG A 200 -16.39 18.43 6.26
C ARG A 200 -16.09 17.20 5.45
N ASP A 201 -17.12 16.42 5.06
CA ASP A 201 -16.92 15.33 4.13
C ASP A 201 -16.34 15.85 2.82
N ARG A 202 -15.33 15.19 2.30
CA ARG A 202 -14.60 15.65 1.11
C ARG A 202 -14.15 14.48 0.24
N ARG A 203 -14.14 14.72 -1.07
CA ARG A 203 -13.48 13.86 -2.05
C ARG A 203 -12.50 14.67 -2.90
N VAL A 204 -11.27 14.17 -3.01
CA VAL A 204 -10.27 14.60 -3.99
C VAL A 204 -9.94 13.37 -4.82
N HIS A 205 -10.37 13.34 -6.06
CA HIS A 205 -10.26 12.16 -6.92
C HIS A 205 -9.39 12.41 -8.15
N GLY A 206 -9.13 11.39 -8.96
CA GLY A 206 -8.22 11.47 -10.10
C GLY A 206 -8.55 12.53 -11.16
N LEU A 207 -9.77 13.07 -11.16
CA LEU A 207 -10.20 14.12 -12.08
C LEU A 207 -10.53 15.46 -11.39
N SER A 208 -10.22 15.62 -10.10
CA SER A 208 -10.41 16.91 -9.40
C SER A 208 -9.62 18.01 -10.10
N GLY A 209 -10.31 19.12 -10.43
CA GLY A 209 -9.70 20.24 -11.18
C GLY A 209 -9.69 20.10 -12.70
N LEU A 210 -10.24 19.01 -13.27
CA LEU A 210 -10.38 18.88 -14.73
C LEU A 210 -11.37 19.92 -15.28
N SER A 211 -12.57 19.98 -14.72
CA SER A 211 -13.62 20.92 -15.12
C SER A 211 -13.62 22.23 -14.34
N ASP A 212 -13.12 22.20 -13.09
CA ASP A 212 -13.04 23.38 -12.23
C ASP A 212 -11.58 23.65 -11.83
N PRO A 213 -10.90 24.63 -12.47
CA PRO A 213 -9.51 24.96 -12.18
C PRO A 213 -9.21 25.31 -10.72
N ALA A 214 -10.21 25.77 -9.95
CA ALA A 214 -10.02 26.11 -8.53
C ALA A 214 -9.75 24.88 -7.66
N GLN A 215 -10.11 23.68 -8.14
CA GLN A 215 -9.87 22.40 -7.46
C GLN A 215 -8.56 21.72 -7.88
N ARG A 216 -7.75 22.33 -8.75
CA ARG A 216 -6.46 21.77 -9.14
C ARG A 216 -5.51 21.75 -7.95
N LEU A 217 -4.73 20.68 -7.85
CA LEU A 217 -3.60 20.59 -6.94
C LEU A 217 -2.46 21.47 -7.50
N ARG A 218 -1.56 21.91 -6.62
CA ARG A 218 -0.29 22.54 -7.03
C ARG A 218 0.89 21.65 -6.65
N VAL A 219 2.00 21.80 -7.37
CA VAL A 219 3.29 21.20 -7.00
C VAL A 219 4.16 22.26 -6.34
N SER A 220 4.66 21.99 -5.13
CA SER A 220 5.64 22.82 -4.43
C SER A 220 7.07 22.34 -4.72
N GLY A 221 8.05 23.21 -4.50
CA GLY A 221 9.47 22.89 -4.66
C GLY A 221 9.95 22.81 -6.11
N PRO A 222 11.16 22.23 -6.35
CA PRO A 222 11.91 22.40 -7.60
C PRO A 222 11.25 21.81 -8.85
N ALA A 223 10.45 20.74 -8.75
CA ALA A 223 9.77 20.19 -9.92
C ALA A 223 8.80 21.20 -10.56
N GLY A 224 8.28 22.16 -9.78
CA GLY A 224 7.48 23.25 -10.31
C GLY A 224 8.20 24.07 -11.39
N ALA A 225 9.52 24.26 -11.29
CA ALA A 225 10.32 24.92 -12.32
C ALA A 225 10.33 24.15 -13.64
N VAL A 226 10.49 22.80 -13.57
CA VAL A 226 10.41 21.92 -14.74
C VAL A 226 9.02 22.02 -15.39
N PHE A 227 7.95 22.04 -14.59
CA PHE A 227 6.57 22.08 -15.12
C PHE A 227 6.19 23.44 -15.71
N ARG A 228 6.80 24.54 -15.31
CA ARG A 228 6.60 25.87 -15.91
C ARG A 228 7.41 26.11 -17.19
N ARG A 229 8.43 25.28 -17.45
CA ARG A 229 9.31 25.41 -18.61
C ARG A 229 8.54 25.21 -19.92
N GLN A 230 8.71 26.12 -20.89
CA GLN A 230 8.01 26.05 -22.19
C GLN A 230 8.73 25.12 -23.16
N GLN A 231 10.06 25.20 -23.23
CA GLN A 231 10.88 24.32 -24.08
C GLN A 231 11.33 23.12 -23.27
N ARG A 232 10.91 21.93 -23.66
CA ARG A 232 11.23 20.64 -23.02
C ARG A 232 11.36 19.53 -24.05
N LEU A 233 12.03 18.44 -23.68
CA LEU A 233 12.17 17.26 -24.56
C LEU A 233 10.84 16.54 -24.76
N GLY A 234 10.02 16.49 -23.73
CA GLY A 234 8.78 15.74 -23.72
C GLY A 234 7.50 16.56 -23.80
N PHE A 235 6.43 15.96 -23.32
CA PHE A 235 5.06 16.47 -23.38
C PHE A 235 4.84 17.69 -22.47
N ASN A 236 4.04 18.63 -22.95
CA ASN A 236 3.58 19.78 -22.19
C ASN A 236 2.05 19.80 -22.14
N ASP A 237 1.48 19.58 -20.95
CA ASP A 237 0.03 19.61 -20.73
C ASP A 237 -0.58 21.02 -20.63
N GLY A 238 0.24 22.07 -20.67
CA GLY A 238 -0.19 23.46 -20.58
C GLY A 238 -0.64 23.92 -19.20
N LEU A 239 -0.52 23.09 -18.15
CA LEU A 239 -1.02 23.40 -16.81
C LEU A 239 0.06 23.99 -15.87
N ALA A 240 1.28 24.21 -16.37
CA ALA A 240 2.42 24.64 -15.53
C ALA A 240 2.56 23.77 -14.27
N ASP A 241 2.65 24.35 -13.07
CA ASP A 241 2.76 23.63 -11.79
C ASP A 241 1.41 23.20 -11.18
N GLN A 242 0.31 23.35 -11.92
CA GLN A 242 -1.00 22.81 -11.54
C GLN A 242 -1.17 21.36 -12.02
N VAL A 243 -1.96 20.58 -11.25
CA VAL A 243 -2.20 19.17 -11.52
C VAL A 243 -3.69 18.85 -11.42
N ILE A 244 -4.18 18.02 -12.34
CA ILE A 244 -5.52 17.46 -12.30
C ILE A 244 -5.50 16.25 -11.37
N GLY A 245 -6.18 16.34 -10.24
CA GLY A 245 -6.45 15.25 -9.32
C GLY A 245 -5.23 14.53 -8.72
N THR A 246 -5.56 13.45 -8.03
CA THR A 246 -4.63 12.46 -7.45
C THR A 246 -5.25 11.08 -7.55
N PHE A 247 -4.45 10.06 -7.76
CA PHE A 247 -4.86 8.66 -7.84
C PHE A 247 -3.67 7.75 -7.49
N ALA A 248 -3.92 6.47 -7.33
CA ALA A 248 -2.97 5.51 -6.81
C ALA A 248 -2.51 5.87 -5.38
N ASN A 249 -3.44 6.43 -4.59
CA ASN A 249 -3.19 6.82 -3.21
C ASN A 249 -3.24 5.57 -2.34
N CYS A 250 -2.07 4.97 -2.11
CA CYS A 250 -1.86 3.77 -1.31
C CYS A 250 -1.73 4.12 0.17
N ALA A 251 -0.59 3.92 0.79
CA ALA A 251 -0.36 4.27 2.17
C ALA A 251 -0.17 5.80 2.39
N GLY A 252 0.35 6.20 3.53
CA GLY A 252 0.52 7.61 3.88
C GLY A 252 1.07 7.80 5.28
N GLY A 253 0.88 8.99 5.84
CA GLY A 253 1.27 9.31 7.21
C GLY A 253 0.59 10.56 7.73
N THR A 254 0.47 10.65 9.06
CA THR A 254 -0.10 11.82 9.72
C THR A 254 1.02 12.70 10.26
N THR A 255 0.95 14.00 9.96
CA THR A 255 1.92 14.95 10.49
C THR A 255 1.60 15.32 11.94
N PRO A 256 2.60 15.69 12.77
CA PRO A 256 2.36 16.15 14.12
C PRO A 256 1.50 17.43 14.23
N TRP A 257 1.38 18.21 13.14
CA TRP A 257 0.51 19.40 13.07
C TRP A 257 -0.89 19.11 12.51
N GLY A 258 -1.17 17.83 12.16
CA GLY A 258 -2.51 17.35 11.88
C GLY A 258 -2.95 17.39 10.43
N THR A 259 -2.03 17.56 9.47
CA THR A 259 -2.26 17.25 8.06
C THR A 259 -1.99 15.78 7.78
N VAL A 260 -2.44 15.28 6.63
CA VAL A 260 -2.18 13.93 6.16
C VAL A 260 -1.37 14.01 4.87
N LEU A 261 -0.31 13.22 4.80
CA LEU A 261 0.49 12.97 3.61
C LEU A 261 0.00 11.67 2.99
N SER A 262 -0.54 11.73 1.79
CA SER A 262 -1.07 10.60 1.02
C SER A 262 -0.11 10.25 -0.10
N ALA A 263 0.24 9.01 -0.24
CA ALA A 263 1.28 8.53 -1.14
C ALA A 263 0.71 8.08 -2.49
N GLU A 264 1.19 8.62 -3.60
CA GLU A 264 0.87 8.12 -4.94
C GLU A 264 1.86 7.02 -5.32
N GLU A 265 1.42 5.76 -5.34
CA GLU A 265 2.28 4.58 -5.51
C GLU A 265 2.21 4.00 -6.93
N ASN A 266 1.18 3.27 -7.28
CA ASN A 266 1.05 2.46 -8.49
C ASN A 266 0.72 3.26 -9.78
N VAL A 267 1.23 4.51 -9.90
CA VAL A 267 0.93 5.43 -11.01
C VAL A 267 1.38 4.91 -12.38
N GLN A 268 2.42 4.05 -12.44
CA GLN A 268 3.00 3.53 -13.68
C GLN A 268 2.03 2.68 -14.50
N THR A 269 0.97 2.18 -13.90
CA THR A 269 -0.08 1.45 -14.60
C THR A 269 -1.08 2.39 -15.29
N GLN A 270 -1.14 3.66 -14.86
CA GLN A 270 -2.17 4.62 -15.28
C GLN A 270 -1.63 5.75 -16.14
N VAL A 271 -0.37 6.14 -15.97
CA VAL A 271 0.34 7.19 -16.71
C VAL A 271 1.77 6.74 -17.04
N VAL A 272 2.47 7.49 -17.90
CA VAL A 272 3.86 7.17 -18.25
C VAL A 272 4.77 7.47 -17.06
N GLU A 273 5.48 6.47 -16.53
CA GLU A 273 6.44 6.65 -15.43
C GLU A 273 7.78 7.24 -15.91
N ALA A 274 8.29 6.75 -17.03
CA ALA A 274 9.56 7.19 -17.62
C ALA A 274 9.61 8.71 -17.87
N VAL A 275 10.80 9.30 -17.71
CA VAL A 275 11.03 10.73 -17.97
C VAL A 275 12.30 10.94 -18.79
N TYR A 276 12.39 12.08 -19.47
CA TYR A 276 13.59 12.57 -20.13
C TYR A 276 14.57 13.19 -19.14
N ALA A 277 15.80 13.43 -19.59
CA ALA A 277 16.85 14.04 -18.79
C ALA A 277 16.48 15.39 -18.18
N ASP A 278 15.59 16.14 -18.82
CA ASP A 278 15.09 17.43 -18.32
C ASP A 278 13.88 17.31 -17.39
N GLY A 279 13.52 16.08 -16.94
CA GLY A 279 12.39 15.78 -16.07
C GLY A 279 11.03 15.81 -16.78
N SER A 280 10.95 16.08 -18.09
CA SER A 280 9.69 16.05 -18.81
C SER A 280 9.24 14.62 -19.11
N SER A 281 7.92 14.40 -19.18
CA SER A 281 7.31 13.08 -19.47
C SER A 281 7.17 12.85 -20.97
N PRO A 282 7.27 11.62 -21.48
CA PRO A 282 6.75 11.26 -22.79
C PRO A 282 5.27 11.58 -22.93
N ALA A 283 4.76 11.62 -24.16
CA ALA A 283 3.34 11.85 -24.42
C ALA A 283 2.47 10.73 -23.83
N PRO A 284 1.25 11.04 -23.38
CA PRO A 284 0.31 10.05 -22.81
C PRO A 284 0.02 8.85 -23.72
N ALA A 285 0.21 8.98 -25.04
CA ALA A 285 0.14 7.89 -26.00
C ALA A 285 1.10 6.72 -25.69
N ALA A 286 2.18 6.95 -24.93
CA ALA A 286 3.11 5.90 -24.49
C ALA A 286 2.53 5.00 -23.37
N CYS A 287 1.43 5.40 -22.72
CA CYS A 287 0.65 4.58 -21.80
C CYS A 287 -0.81 4.52 -22.28
N PRO A 288 -1.12 3.74 -23.33
CA PRO A 288 -2.44 3.68 -23.93
C PRO A 288 -3.45 3.01 -22.99
N PHE A 289 -4.72 3.39 -23.14
CA PHE A 289 -5.82 2.78 -22.38
C PHE A 289 -5.97 1.29 -22.74
N ARG A 290 -6.19 0.46 -21.72
CA ARG A 290 -6.41 -1.00 -21.82
C ARG A 290 -7.55 -1.44 -20.94
N PHE A 291 -8.42 -2.28 -21.47
CA PHE A 291 -9.51 -2.89 -20.72
C PHE A 291 -9.94 -4.22 -21.36
N ASP A 292 -10.04 -5.29 -20.56
CA ASP A 292 -10.50 -6.61 -21.01
C ASP A 292 -11.51 -7.26 -20.04
N GLY A 293 -11.96 -6.51 -19.01
CA GLY A 293 -12.83 -7.00 -17.93
C GLY A 293 -12.08 -7.63 -16.76
N ARG A 294 -10.78 -7.89 -16.90
CA ARG A 294 -9.90 -8.38 -15.82
C ARG A 294 -8.78 -7.40 -15.50
N ARG A 295 -8.44 -6.56 -16.46
CA ARG A 295 -7.38 -5.55 -16.34
C ARG A 295 -7.91 -4.21 -16.83
N LEU A 296 -7.60 -3.17 -16.07
CA LEU A 296 -7.87 -1.77 -16.41
C LEU A 296 -6.57 -0.98 -16.20
N ALA A 297 -6.09 -0.29 -17.24
CA ALA A 297 -4.85 0.47 -17.20
C ALA A 297 -4.88 1.64 -18.19
N GLY A 298 -3.95 2.59 -18.02
CA GLY A 298 -3.86 3.76 -18.88
C GLY A 298 -4.99 4.77 -18.65
N LEU A 299 -5.50 4.89 -17.42
CA LEU A 299 -6.60 5.78 -17.06
C LEU A 299 -6.29 7.26 -17.35
N GLY A 300 -5.01 7.67 -17.29
CA GLY A 300 -4.60 9.03 -17.61
C GLY A 300 -4.62 9.36 -19.12
N ASN A 301 -4.56 8.35 -19.99
CA ASN A 301 -4.46 8.54 -21.45
C ASN A 301 -5.64 9.34 -22.04
N PRO A 302 -6.92 9.00 -21.78
CA PRO A 302 -8.05 9.72 -22.37
C PRO A 302 -8.19 11.17 -21.91
N PHE A 303 -7.50 11.57 -20.84
CA PHE A 303 -7.49 12.91 -20.28
C PHE A 303 -6.16 13.64 -20.52
N GLN A 304 -5.23 13.03 -21.24
CA GLN A 304 -3.92 13.58 -21.58
C GLN A 304 -3.12 14.02 -20.34
N LEU A 305 -3.13 13.19 -19.28
CA LEU A 305 -2.41 13.47 -18.04
C LEU A 305 -0.90 13.26 -18.24
N ALA A 306 -0.10 14.28 -17.87
CA ALA A 306 1.36 14.21 -17.94
C ALA A 306 1.90 13.33 -16.80
N GLY A 307 2.61 12.24 -17.13
CA GLY A 307 3.02 11.22 -16.17
C GLY A 307 3.95 11.71 -15.06
N ASN A 308 4.82 12.70 -15.35
CA ASN A 308 5.73 13.27 -14.36
C ASN A 308 5.04 14.13 -13.26
N LYS A 309 3.72 14.34 -13.36
CA LYS A 309 2.91 15.02 -12.36
C LYS A 309 2.29 14.10 -11.32
N TYR A 310 2.53 12.80 -11.41
CA TYR A 310 2.02 11.76 -10.51
C TYR A 310 3.17 10.91 -9.99
N GLY A 311 2.97 10.26 -8.85
CA GLY A 311 4.02 9.56 -8.10
C GLY A 311 4.65 10.46 -7.03
N TRP A 312 3.85 11.33 -6.41
CA TRP A 312 4.27 12.29 -5.39
C TRP A 312 3.59 12.04 -4.05
N MET A 313 4.16 12.62 -3.01
CA MET A 313 3.50 12.74 -1.72
C MET A 313 2.54 13.93 -1.74
N VAL A 314 1.27 13.69 -1.39
CA VAL A 314 0.17 14.66 -1.47
C VAL A 314 -0.27 15.08 -0.06
N GLU A 315 -0.03 16.33 0.34
CA GLU A 315 -0.50 16.84 1.62
C GLU A 315 -1.93 17.35 1.52
N ILE A 316 -2.79 16.89 2.45
CA ILE A 316 -4.17 17.37 2.64
C ILE A 316 -4.39 17.77 4.10
N ASP A 317 -5.02 18.93 4.32
CA ASP A 317 -5.53 19.32 5.65
C ASP A 317 -7.00 18.85 5.78
N PRO A 318 -7.29 17.80 6.55
CA PRO A 318 -8.65 17.29 6.69
C PRO A 318 -9.59 18.28 7.41
N LYS A 319 -9.04 19.21 8.19
CA LYS A 319 -9.82 20.22 8.92
C LYS A 319 -10.20 21.43 8.06
N ARG A 320 -9.51 21.62 6.93
CA ARG A 320 -9.71 22.77 6.02
C ARG A 320 -10.10 22.30 4.62
N PRO A 321 -11.36 21.90 4.40
CA PRO A 321 -11.80 21.34 3.12
C PRO A 321 -11.75 22.35 1.96
N GLU A 322 -11.67 23.63 2.24
CA GLU A 322 -11.55 24.69 1.24
C GLU A 322 -10.15 24.81 0.60
N LEU A 323 -9.12 24.22 1.23
CA LEU A 323 -7.76 24.28 0.70
C LEU A 323 -7.51 23.13 -0.29
N PRO A 324 -7.02 23.41 -1.52
CA PRO A 324 -6.55 22.37 -2.41
C PRO A 324 -5.35 21.63 -1.82
N PRO A 325 -5.20 20.31 -2.05
CA PRO A 325 -4.00 19.57 -1.66
C PRO A 325 -2.76 20.02 -2.41
N VAL A 326 -1.59 19.75 -1.84
CA VAL A 326 -0.29 20.12 -2.37
C VAL A 326 0.58 18.88 -2.59
N LYS A 327 1.21 18.74 -3.75
CA LYS A 327 2.22 17.74 -4.04
C LYS A 327 3.60 18.28 -3.72
N HIS A 328 4.36 17.62 -2.85
CA HIS A 328 5.64 18.11 -2.36
C HIS A 328 6.81 17.48 -3.12
N SER A 329 7.40 18.24 -4.06
CA SER A 329 8.44 17.69 -4.92
C SER A 329 9.79 17.47 -4.23
N TRP A 330 10.07 18.11 -3.11
CA TRP A 330 11.26 17.82 -2.32
C TRP A 330 11.25 16.41 -1.70
N LEU A 331 10.10 15.74 -1.61
CA LEU A 331 10.00 14.35 -1.15
C LEU A 331 10.37 13.33 -2.24
N GLY A 332 10.71 13.79 -3.45
CA GLY A 332 11.04 12.95 -4.61
C GLY A 332 9.81 12.41 -5.32
N ARG A 333 9.99 11.95 -6.57
CA ARG A 333 8.99 11.22 -7.34
C ARG A 333 9.45 9.77 -7.51
N PHE A 334 8.70 8.86 -6.92
CA PHE A 334 8.89 7.42 -7.02
C PHE A 334 7.56 6.74 -6.65
N ARG A 335 7.52 5.42 -6.56
CA ARG A 335 6.34 4.68 -6.11
C ARG A 335 6.27 4.79 -4.59
N HIS A 336 5.70 5.91 -4.14
CA HIS A 336 5.58 6.19 -2.71
C HIS A 336 4.61 5.22 -2.05
N GLU A 337 5.07 4.64 -0.94
CA GLU A 337 4.22 3.89 -0.04
C GLU A 337 3.88 4.75 1.18
N ALA A 338 4.20 4.37 2.39
CA ALA A 338 3.94 5.17 3.56
C ALA A 338 4.98 6.29 3.78
N VAL A 339 4.70 7.13 4.77
CA VAL A 339 5.57 8.23 5.17
C VAL A 339 5.56 8.47 6.67
N ALA A 340 6.75 8.42 7.28
CA ALA A 340 6.96 8.80 8.68
C ALA A 340 7.49 10.22 8.79
N VAL A 341 6.95 10.98 9.74
CA VAL A 341 7.34 12.39 9.97
C VAL A 341 7.95 12.55 11.37
N ARG A 342 9.23 12.90 11.44
CA ARG A 342 9.92 13.24 12.67
C ARG A 342 10.07 14.75 12.80
N ALA A 343 9.31 15.36 13.71
CA ALA A 343 9.37 16.78 14.01
C ALA A 343 9.76 17.00 15.47
N ARG A 344 10.96 17.56 15.71
CA ARG A 344 11.46 17.93 17.03
C ARG A 344 11.82 19.41 17.08
N ALA A 345 11.40 20.09 18.14
CA ALA A 345 11.69 21.52 18.29
C ALA A 345 13.22 21.78 18.28
N GLY A 346 13.66 22.71 17.45
CA GLY A 346 15.07 23.07 17.29
C GLY A 346 15.86 22.20 16.32
N GLU A 347 15.28 21.11 15.78
CA GLU A 347 15.89 20.24 14.77
C GLU A 347 15.23 20.44 13.39
N PRO A 348 15.93 20.17 12.28
CA PRO A 348 15.27 20.09 10.97
C PRO A 348 14.17 19.03 10.95
N LEU A 349 13.10 19.30 10.20
CA LEU A 349 12.06 18.30 9.91
C LEU A 349 12.67 17.14 9.11
N GLN A 350 12.41 15.91 9.52
CA GLN A 350 12.81 14.72 8.79
C GLN A 350 11.56 13.94 8.35
N VAL A 351 11.55 13.52 7.09
CA VAL A 351 10.44 12.75 6.51
C VAL A 351 11.03 11.53 5.80
N TYR A 352 10.56 10.34 6.15
CA TYR A 352 11.03 9.06 5.62
C TYR A 352 9.96 8.42 4.77
N SER A 353 10.34 7.85 3.62
CA SER A 353 9.42 7.15 2.73
C SER A 353 10.12 6.05 1.94
N GLY A 354 9.43 4.95 1.69
CA GLY A 354 9.86 3.85 0.84
C GLY A 354 9.43 4.01 -0.61
N CYS A 355 10.20 3.40 -1.54
CA CYS A 355 9.80 3.21 -2.93
C CYS A 355 9.41 1.76 -3.13
N ASP A 356 8.11 1.43 -3.19
CA ASP A 356 7.65 0.06 -3.35
C ASP A 356 7.90 -0.50 -4.74
N ARG A 357 9.04 -1.13 -4.85
CA ARG A 357 9.45 -2.01 -5.95
C ARG A 357 10.60 -2.91 -5.53
N HIS A 358 10.78 -4.03 -6.18
CA HIS A 358 12.03 -4.79 -6.04
C HIS A 358 13.20 -3.92 -6.47
N GLY A 359 14.18 -3.75 -5.55
CA GLY A 359 15.29 -2.83 -5.76
C GLY A 359 14.93 -1.35 -5.58
N GLY A 360 13.79 -1.05 -4.95
CA GLY A 360 13.46 0.30 -4.50
C GLY A 360 14.36 0.78 -3.37
N HIS A 361 14.16 2.00 -2.88
CA HIS A 361 15.02 2.61 -1.89
C HIS A 361 14.25 3.20 -0.72
N LEU A 362 14.94 3.35 0.42
CA LEU A 362 14.50 4.14 1.54
C LEU A 362 15.04 5.56 1.39
N TYR A 363 14.17 6.55 1.44
CA TYR A 363 14.51 7.98 1.33
C TYR A 363 14.29 8.71 2.65
N ARG A 364 15.06 9.80 2.84
CA ARG A 364 14.92 10.77 3.91
C ARG A 364 14.95 12.18 3.34
N PHE A 365 13.88 12.95 3.55
CA PHE A 365 13.90 14.40 3.36
C PHE A 365 14.31 15.08 4.66
N VAL A 366 15.14 16.15 4.54
CA VAL A 366 15.54 16.98 5.67
C VAL A 366 15.30 18.45 5.30
N SER A 367 14.49 19.16 6.09
CA SER A 367 14.15 20.57 5.82
C SER A 367 15.34 21.52 5.96
N ALA A 368 15.31 22.63 5.23
CA ALA A 368 16.34 23.68 5.32
C ALA A 368 16.28 24.45 6.64
N GLU A 369 15.08 24.64 7.18
CA GLU A 369 14.86 25.34 8.46
C GLU A 369 14.45 24.35 9.55
N PRO A 370 14.80 24.64 10.82
CA PRO A 370 14.39 23.81 11.95
C PRO A 370 12.90 24.00 12.28
N VAL A 371 12.31 22.97 12.87
CA VAL A 371 10.97 23.00 13.46
C VAL A 371 10.98 23.89 14.70
N ALA A 372 10.13 24.90 14.76
CA ALA A 372 9.99 25.74 15.96
C ALA A 372 9.07 25.08 17.00
N ASP A 373 7.86 24.70 16.59
CA ASP A 373 6.88 23.94 17.38
C ASP A 373 6.36 22.78 16.49
N PRO A 374 6.53 21.53 16.89
CA PRO A 374 6.06 20.37 16.12
C PRO A 374 4.57 20.38 15.77
N ARG A 375 3.75 21.11 16.52
CA ARG A 375 2.31 21.16 16.34
C ARG A 375 1.82 22.38 15.53
N ASP A 376 2.73 23.27 15.12
CA ASP A 376 2.36 24.47 14.35
C ASP A 376 1.92 24.08 12.92
N PRO A 377 0.68 24.37 12.49
CA PRO A 377 0.23 24.13 11.12
C PRO A 377 1.10 24.77 10.03
N ALA A 378 1.86 25.81 10.38
CA ALA A 378 2.80 26.43 9.45
C ALA A 378 3.99 25.53 9.07
N ASN A 379 4.18 24.40 9.76
CA ASN A 379 5.26 23.44 9.42
C ASN A 379 5.12 22.82 8.03
N SER A 380 3.93 22.81 7.42
CA SER A 380 3.76 22.38 6.02
C SER A 380 4.70 23.12 5.07
N ARG A 381 5.07 24.39 5.33
CA ARG A 381 6.05 25.15 4.54
C ARG A 381 7.46 24.57 4.60
N LEU A 382 7.81 23.83 5.65
CA LEU A 382 9.13 23.19 5.78
C LEU A 382 9.35 22.09 4.73
N LEU A 383 8.29 21.55 4.14
CA LEU A 383 8.32 20.59 3.04
C LEU A 383 8.66 21.25 1.68
N GLU A 384 8.72 22.58 1.63
CA GLU A 384 8.96 23.34 0.38
C GLU A 384 10.45 23.65 0.13
N ALA A 385 11.34 23.43 1.12
CA ALA A 385 12.77 23.67 1.01
C ALA A 385 13.59 22.72 1.87
N GLY A 386 14.59 22.07 1.27
CA GLY A 386 15.41 21.09 1.99
C GLY A 386 16.34 20.30 1.08
N ARG A 387 16.61 19.07 1.45
CA ARG A 387 17.37 18.10 0.67
C ARG A 387 16.74 16.72 0.76
N LEU A 388 16.81 15.96 -0.33
CA LEU A 388 16.43 14.56 -0.37
C LEU A 388 17.69 13.70 -0.29
N GLU A 389 17.65 12.70 0.56
CA GLU A 389 18.72 11.74 0.80
C GLU A 389 18.19 10.33 0.60
N VAL A 390 19.08 9.39 0.27
CA VAL A 390 18.73 7.98 0.08
C VAL A 390 19.68 7.10 0.88
N ALA A 391 19.16 5.99 1.42
CA ALA A 391 19.92 5.10 2.29
C ALA A 391 20.93 4.24 1.51
N GLN A 392 22.13 4.11 2.07
CA GLN A 392 23.08 3.08 1.73
C GLN A 392 23.35 2.24 2.99
N PHE A 393 22.89 0.99 2.97
CA PHE A 393 23.03 0.03 4.06
C PHE A 393 24.35 -0.75 3.95
N ASN A 394 24.96 -1.09 5.08
CA ASN A 394 26.09 -2.02 5.18
C ASN A 394 25.63 -3.29 5.90
N ALA A 395 26.16 -4.44 5.53
CA ALA A 395 25.82 -5.74 6.14
C ALA A 395 26.21 -5.87 7.63
N ASP A 396 26.98 -4.94 8.17
CA ASP A 396 27.39 -4.91 9.59
C ASP A 396 26.37 -4.22 10.51
N GLY A 397 25.17 -3.85 10.01
CA GLY A 397 24.14 -3.15 10.78
C GLY A 397 24.30 -1.63 10.82
N THR A 398 25.22 -1.08 10.03
CA THR A 398 25.40 0.38 9.87
C THR A 398 24.91 0.85 8.52
N GLY A 399 24.82 2.17 8.33
CA GLY A 399 24.51 2.77 7.04
C GLY A 399 24.78 4.27 7.03
N ARG A 400 24.58 4.87 5.85
CA ARG A 400 24.74 6.31 5.65
C ARG A 400 23.71 6.85 4.67
N TRP A 401 23.50 8.16 4.73
CA TRP A 401 22.62 8.89 3.81
C TRP A 401 23.43 9.49 2.67
N LEU A 402 23.01 9.24 1.44
CA LEU A 402 23.57 9.82 0.21
C LEU A 402 22.64 10.95 -0.27
N HIS A 403 23.21 12.10 -0.64
CA HIS A 403 22.40 13.23 -1.10
C HIS A 403 22.06 13.10 -2.59
N LEU A 404 20.82 13.34 -2.96
CA LEU A 404 20.43 13.55 -4.36
C LEU A 404 20.69 15.02 -4.73
N ASP A 405 21.94 15.33 -4.99
CA ASP A 405 22.42 16.67 -5.32
C ASP A 405 23.18 16.64 -6.66
N PRO A 406 23.08 17.68 -7.52
CA PRO A 406 23.80 17.74 -8.79
C PRO A 406 25.30 17.41 -8.70
N ALA A 407 25.96 17.80 -7.61
CA ALA A 407 27.39 17.57 -7.41
C ALA A 407 27.73 16.16 -6.88
N THR A 408 26.72 15.34 -6.53
CA THR A 408 26.96 13.99 -6.02
C THR A 408 27.53 13.09 -7.11
N SER A 409 28.63 12.38 -6.77
CA SER A 409 29.35 11.51 -7.69
C SER A 409 28.53 10.26 -8.04
N ILE A 410 28.63 9.83 -9.30
CA ILE A 410 28.08 8.57 -9.80
C ILE A 410 28.91 7.41 -9.28
N ALA A 411 28.27 6.48 -8.58
CA ALA A 411 28.92 5.29 -7.99
C ALA A 411 27.92 4.13 -7.91
N PRO A 412 27.26 3.73 -9.01
CA PRO A 412 26.18 2.73 -8.98
C PRO A 412 26.69 1.35 -8.58
N GLN A 413 25.80 0.58 -7.95
CA GLN A 413 26.09 -0.77 -7.50
C GLN A 413 25.17 -1.78 -8.22
N ARG A 414 25.70 -2.95 -8.54
CA ARG A 414 24.96 -4.08 -9.11
C ARG A 414 24.74 -5.13 -8.04
N ALA A 415 23.68 -5.00 -7.24
CA ALA A 415 23.44 -5.90 -6.10
C ALA A 415 23.17 -7.36 -6.54
N ASN A 416 22.52 -7.57 -7.67
CA ASN A 416 22.21 -8.89 -8.24
C ASN A 416 22.54 -9.00 -9.72
N GLY A 417 23.76 -8.60 -10.08
CA GLY A 417 24.29 -8.76 -11.43
C GLY A 417 23.84 -7.71 -12.45
N SER A 418 22.89 -6.83 -12.13
CA SER A 418 22.47 -5.73 -13.00
C SER A 418 22.03 -4.49 -12.22
N VAL A 419 21.99 -3.35 -12.89
CA VAL A 419 21.44 -2.09 -12.37
C VAL A 419 20.77 -1.29 -13.48
N SER A 420 19.61 -0.72 -13.22
CA SER A 420 18.92 0.22 -14.10
C SER A 420 19.39 1.64 -13.83
N LEU A 421 19.96 2.32 -14.83
CA LEU A 421 20.45 3.69 -14.71
C LEU A 421 19.71 4.60 -15.71
N PRO A 422 19.69 5.93 -15.48
CA PRO A 422 19.19 6.88 -16.47
C PRO A 422 19.81 6.61 -17.84
N HIS A 423 19.00 6.61 -18.90
CA HIS A 423 19.45 6.21 -20.24
C HIS A 423 20.68 7.02 -20.70
N SER A 424 21.75 6.37 -21.20
CA SER A 424 22.98 7.03 -21.60
C SER A 424 22.82 7.96 -22.80
N ASP A 425 21.88 7.69 -23.72
CA ASP A 425 21.37 8.68 -24.66
C ASP A 425 20.33 9.57 -23.95
N ARG A 426 20.76 10.75 -23.52
CA ARG A 426 19.93 11.66 -22.71
C ARG A 426 18.75 12.28 -23.49
N SER A 427 18.63 12.01 -24.79
CA SER A 427 17.44 12.34 -25.59
C SER A 427 16.35 11.26 -25.51
N GLN A 428 16.66 10.09 -24.92
CA GLN A 428 15.70 9.00 -24.67
C GLN A 428 15.17 9.06 -23.24
N PRO A 429 13.89 8.74 -23.01
CA PRO A 429 13.31 8.67 -21.65
C PRO A 429 13.62 7.33 -20.98
N GLY A 430 13.55 7.32 -19.64
CA GLY A 430 13.64 6.11 -18.85
C GLY A 430 15.05 5.61 -18.63
N ALA A 431 15.19 4.29 -18.50
CA ALA A 431 16.41 3.65 -18.05
C ALA A 431 17.04 2.75 -19.12
N GLU A 432 18.35 2.52 -18.98
CA GLU A 432 19.06 1.39 -19.58
C GLU A 432 19.52 0.42 -18.49
N LEU A 433 19.50 -0.87 -18.78
CA LEU A 433 19.87 -1.93 -17.86
C LEU A 433 21.31 -2.40 -18.16
N LEU A 434 22.23 -2.12 -17.21
CA LEU A 434 23.64 -2.54 -17.30
C LEU A 434 23.83 -3.87 -16.58
N ARG A 435 24.49 -4.83 -17.26
CA ARG A 435 24.65 -6.22 -16.79
C ARG A 435 26.09 -6.65 -16.54
N SER A 436 27.07 -5.81 -16.87
CA SER A 436 28.49 -6.14 -16.71
C SER A 436 29.28 -4.99 -16.08
N ASP A 437 30.42 -5.31 -15.46
CA ASP A 437 31.34 -4.30 -14.92
C ASP A 437 31.91 -3.40 -16.03
N ALA A 438 32.14 -3.95 -17.21
CA ALA A 438 32.65 -3.19 -18.35
C ALA A 438 31.63 -2.12 -18.84
N GLU A 439 30.33 -2.47 -18.88
CA GLU A 439 29.27 -1.50 -19.18
C GLU A 439 29.20 -0.42 -18.10
N LEU A 440 29.26 -0.81 -16.83
CA LEU A 440 29.23 0.10 -15.71
C LEU A 440 30.42 1.06 -15.71
N GLU A 441 31.63 0.56 -15.91
CA GLU A 441 32.83 1.39 -16.05
C GLU A 441 32.73 2.36 -17.26
N HIS A 442 32.18 1.89 -18.38
CA HIS A 442 31.96 2.75 -19.54
C HIS A 442 30.98 3.89 -19.21
N TYR A 443 29.89 3.57 -18.52
CA TYR A 443 28.90 4.54 -18.07
C TYR A 443 29.52 5.58 -17.11
N CYS A 444 30.24 5.14 -16.07
CA CYS A 444 30.90 6.03 -15.09
C CYS A 444 32.04 6.88 -15.67
N ARG A 445 32.69 6.44 -16.76
CA ARG A 445 33.66 7.30 -17.49
C ARG A 445 32.96 8.45 -18.22
N ARG A 446 31.72 8.27 -18.65
CA ARG A 446 30.96 9.26 -19.39
C ARG A 446 30.23 10.24 -18.45
N PHE A 447 29.72 9.76 -17.33
CA PHE A 447 28.95 10.53 -16.35
C PHE A 447 29.66 10.44 -15.00
N GLN A 448 30.02 11.57 -14.42
CA GLN A 448 30.80 11.62 -13.17
C GLN A 448 29.95 12.07 -11.98
N THR A 449 28.95 12.90 -12.24
CA THR A 449 28.04 13.45 -11.24
C THR A 449 26.59 13.38 -11.74
N LEU A 450 25.62 13.59 -10.84
CA LEU A 450 24.21 13.71 -11.25
C LEU A 450 24.00 14.88 -12.24
N ALA A 451 24.81 15.97 -12.16
CA ALA A 451 24.72 17.07 -13.12
C ALA A 451 25.03 16.64 -14.56
N ASP A 452 25.84 15.62 -14.79
CA ASP A 452 26.09 15.10 -16.12
C ASP A 452 24.89 14.34 -16.69
N LEU A 453 24.08 13.74 -15.81
CA LEU A 453 22.86 13.00 -16.17
C LEU A 453 21.64 13.92 -16.33
N TYR A 454 21.56 14.98 -15.55
CA TYR A 454 20.43 15.91 -15.51
C TYR A 454 20.90 17.31 -15.88
N PRO A 455 20.92 17.67 -17.20
CA PRO A 455 21.41 18.96 -17.64
C PRO A 455 20.49 20.10 -17.21
N GLY A 456 21.09 21.24 -16.93
CA GLY A 456 20.38 22.43 -16.49
C GLY A 456 21.12 23.17 -15.37
N ALA A 457 20.41 23.99 -14.62
CA ALA A 457 20.95 24.68 -13.45
C ALA A 457 19.84 25.03 -12.45
N GLY A 458 20.20 25.20 -11.18
CA GLY A 458 19.31 25.65 -10.11
C GLY A 458 18.10 24.74 -9.92
N GLU A 459 16.92 25.32 -9.77
CA GLU A 459 15.69 24.58 -9.49
C GLU A 459 15.27 23.64 -10.63
N GLU A 460 15.52 23.99 -11.90
CA GLU A 460 15.18 23.12 -13.02
C GLU A 460 15.99 21.82 -12.99
N GLN A 461 17.28 21.91 -12.73
CA GLN A 461 18.16 20.74 -12.62
C GLN A 461 17.79 19.89 -11.41
N MET A 462 17.61 20.52 -10.24
CA MET A 462 17.17 19.83 -9.03
C MET A 462 15.79 19.19 -9.24
N GLY A 463 14.86 19.88 -9.89
CA GLY A 463 13.54 19.36 -10.23
C GLY A 463 13.61 18.12 -11.11
N ALA A 464 14.50 18.08 -12.11
CA ALA A 464 14.69 16.91 -12.96
C ALA A 464 15.23 15.70 -12.18
N ILE A 465 16.19 15.90 -11.25
CA ILE A 465 16.71 14.87 -10.35
C ILE A 465 15.59 14.31 -9.46
N LEU A 466 14.80 15.20 -8.85
CA LEU A 466 13.70 14.78 -7.96
C LEU A 466 12.53 14.10 -8.70
N ILE A 467 12.30 14.44 -9.97
CA ILE A 467 11.31 13.78 -10.83
C ILE A 467 11.76 12.34 -11.20
N ASP A 468 13.06 12.10 -11.30
CA ASP A 468 13.65 10.80 -11.64
C ASP A 468 14.40 10.19 -10.45
N ALA A 469 13.91 10.44 -9.22
CA ALA A 469 14.62 10.16 -7.98
C ALA A 469 15.07 8.70 -7.82
N HIS A 470 14.30 7.72 -8.32
CA HIS A 470 14.68 6.31 -8.25
C HIS A 470 15.94 6.01 -9.09
N LEU A 471 15.99 6.46 -10.34
CA LEU A 471 17.15 6.22 -11.20
C LEU A 471 18.35 7.08 -10.77
N ALA A 472 18.12 8.28 -10.23
CA ALA A 472 19.17 9.10 -9.62
C ALA A 472 19.77 8.41 -8.39
N ALA A 473 18.95 7.77 -7.55
CA ALA A 473 19.39 6.99 -6.40
C ALA A 473 20.24 5.77 -6.80
N ASN A 474 19.80 5.03 -7.84
CA ASN A 474 20.61 3.95 -8.41
C ASN A 474 21.98 4.45 -8.88
N ALA A 475 22.01 5.62 -9.55
CA ALA A 475 23.25 6.17 -10.10
C ALA A 475 24.27 6.56 -9.04
N ILE A 476 23.86 6.97 -7.85
CA ILE A 476 24.77 7.33 -6.74
C ILE A 476 25.08 6.17 -5.78
N GLY A 477 24.55 4.98 -6.03
CA GLY A 477 24.86 3.76 -5.28
C GLY A 477 24.06 3.56 -4.02
N ALA A 478 22.79 4.00 -4.01
CA ALA A 478 21.85 3.63 -2.98
C ALA A 478 21.64 2.12 -2.91
N THR A 479 21.40 1.57 -1.71
CA THR A 479 21.12 0.14 -1.56
C THR A 479 19.74 -0.20 -2.11
N PRO A 480 19.62 -1.15 -3.05
CA PRO A 480 18.33 -1.65 -3.50
C PRO A 480 17.70 -2.52 -2.42
N THR A 481 16.46 -2.20 -2.06
CA THR A 481 15.73 -2.83 -0.95
C THR A 481 14.64 -3.78 -1.42
N ALA A 482 13.96 -4.42 -0.46
CA ALA A 482 13.03 -5.53 -0.66
C ALA A 482 11.57 -5.09 -0.58
N ARG A 483 11.16 -4.11 -1.42
CA ARG A 483 9.82 -3.52 -1.42
C ARG A 483 9.50 -2.90 -0.05
N PRO A 484 9.96 -1.68 0.25
CA PRO A 484 9.62 -0.98 1.50
C PRO A 484 8.19 -0.43 1.42
N GLU A 485 7.30 -1.02 2.22
CA GLU A 485 5.86 -0.69 2.23
C GLU A 485 5.55 0.41 3.25
N ASP A 486 5.96 0.26 4.51
CA ASP A 486 5.63 1.25 5.53
C ASP A 486 6.86 1.79 6.26
N THR A 487 6.68 2.99 6.80
CA THR A 487 7.63 3.68 7.67
C THR A 487 6.90 4.34 8.83
N GLU A 488 7.26 4.01 10.07
CA GLU A 488 6.67 4.57 11.28
C GLU A 488 7.73 5.01 12.30
N ILE A 489 7.48 6.09 13.05
CA ILE A 489 8.36 6.54 14.13
C ILE A 489 7.92 5.93 15.46
N ASP A 490 8.79 5.18 16.12
CA ASP A 490 8.57 4.71 17.49
C ASP A 490 8.49 5.93 18.44
N PRO A 491 7.32 6.22 19.05
CA PRO A 491 7.14 7.42 19.85
C PRO A 491 7.97 7.44 21.13
N ARG A 492 8.52 6.30 21.57
CA ARG A 492 9.30 6.17 22.81
C ARG A 492 10.73 6.63 22.66
N ASN A 493 11.37 6.37 21.52
CA ASN A 493 12.80 6.64 21.30
C ASN A 493 13.08 7.39 20.01
N GLY A 494 12.10 7.45 19.09
CA GLY A 494 12.26 8.10 17.79
C GLY A 494 12.98 7.25 16.74
N ASP A 495 13.16 5.95 16.95
CA ASP A 495 13.64 5.05 15.90
C ASP A 495 12.60 4.95 14.77
N LEU A 496 13.09 4.72 13.57
CA LEU A 496 12.24 4.42 12.41
C LEU A 496 12.01 2.92 12.33
N LEU A 497 10.76 2.50 12.19
CA LEU A 497 10.36 1.14 11.81
C LEU A 497 10.02 1.13 10.33
N ILE A 498 10.41 0.08 9.63
CA ILE A 498 10.19 -0.07 8.20
C ILE A 498 9.74 -1.51 7.94
N SER A 499 8.61 -1.71 7.28
CA SER A 499 8.23 -3.00 6.70
C SER A 499 8.86 -3.16 5.33
N PHE A 500 9.37 -4.35 5.04
CA PHE A 500 9.82 -4.80 3.74
C PHE A 500 9.03 -6.04 3.37
N THR A 501 8.21 -5.97 2.34
CA THR A 501 7.19 -7.00 2.14
C THR A 501 7.73 -8.32 1.60
N MET A 502 8.72 -8.29 0.70
CA MET A 502 9.33 -9.52 0.18
C MET A 502 10.66 -9.31 -0.51
N GLY A 503 11.56 -10.27 -0.34
CA GLY A 503 12.77 -10.39 -1.17
C GLY A 503 12.47 -11.01 -2.53
N GLY A 504 13.36 -10.81 -3.47
CA GLY A 504 13.22 -11.32 -4.83
C GLY A 504 13.67 -10.31 -5.88
N SER A 505 13.21 -10.52 -7.10
CA SER A 505 13.53 -9.67 -8.24
C SER A 505 12.38 -9.65 -9.26
N ASP A 506 12.23 -8.53 -9.94
CA ASP A 506 11.36 -8.36 -11.10
C ASP A 506 12.05 -7.50 -12.19
N GLU A 507 11.28 -6.96 -13.13
CA GLU A 507 11.78 -6.04 -14.15
C GLU A 507 12.32 -4.72 -13.58
N GLY A 508 11.89 -4.33 -12.37
CA GLY A 508 12.29 -3.10 -11.67
C GLY A 508 13.66 -3.20 -10.98
N GLY A 509 14.08 -4.41 -10.62
CA GLY A 509 15.33 -4.62 -9.92
C GLY A 509 15.31 -5.82 -8.98
N SER A 510 16.23 -5.84 -8.03
CA SER A 510 16.40 -6.92 -7.06
C SER A 510 16.93 -6.36 -5.75
N ALA A 511 16.42 -6.85 -4.63
CA ALA A 511 16.94 -6.50 -3.31
C ALA A 511 18.40 -6.98 -3.11
N ASP A 512 19.15 -6.25 -2.31
CA ASP A 512 20.53 -6.64 -1.95
C ASP A 512 20.50 -7.86 -1.00
N PRO A 513 20.99 -9.03 -1.45
CA PRO A 513 20.96 -10.24 -0.63
C PRO A 513 21.91 -10.20 0.58
N ALA A 514 22.84 -9.26 0.65
CA ALA A 514 23.70 -9.06 1.81
C ALA A 514 22.93 -8.44 3.00
N ILE A 515 21.78 -7.79 2.73
CA ILE A 515 20.91 -7.14 3.70
C ILE A 515 19.63 -7.96 3.90
N PHE A 516 19.00 -8.39 2.77
CA PHE A 516 17.68 -9.00 2.73
C PHE A 516 17.76 -10.50 2.48
N HIS A 517 17.91 -11.26 3.57
CA HIS A 517 17.99 -12.73 3.56
C HIS A 517 17.18 -13.32 4.71
N GLY A 518 16.86 -14.61 4.62
CA GLY A 518 16.20 -15.35 5.68
C GLY A 518 17.10 -15.59 6.90
N PRO A 519 16.56 -16.14 8.01
CA PRO A 519 17.28 -16.30 9.28
C PRO A 519 18.59 -17.14 9.17
N GLU A 520 18.65 -18.05 8.21
CA GLU A 520 19.83 -18.90 7.93
C GLU A 520 20.57 -18.48 6.65
N GLY A 521 20.39 -17.24 6.17
CA GLY A 521 21.01 -16.71 4.96
C GLY A 521 20.31 -17.13 3.65
N GLN A 522 19.07 -17.60 3.71
CA GLN A 522 18.30 -17.99 2.49
C GLN A 522 18.01 -16.76 1.63
N THR A 523 18.25 -16.87 0.31
CA THR A 523 17.93 -15.85 -0.69
C THR A 523 17.37 -16.48 -1.97
N PRO A 524 16.30 -15.94 -2.55
CA PRO A 524 15.46 -14.88 -2.00
C PRO A 524 14.67 -15.34 -0.77
N TRP A 525 14.27 -14.39 0.09
CA TRP A 525 13.37 -14.65 1.21
C TRP A 525 12.00 -14.02 0.92
N PRO A 526 10.95 -14.79 0.67
CA PRO A 526 9.69 -14.26 0.14
C PRO A 526 8.73 -13.73 1.20
N TYR A 527 9.09 -13.81 2.49
CA TYR A 527 8.16 -13.59 3.59
C TYR A 527 8.27 -12.21 4.25
N GLY A 528 9.30 -11.43 3.90
CA GLY A 528 9.48 -10.06 4.36
C GLY A 528 10.03 -9.88 5.78
N TRP A 529 10.16 -8.61 6.19
CA TRP A 529 10.79 -8.20 7.45
C TRP A 529 10.18 -6.91 8.00
N VAL A 530 10.32 -6.70 9.30
CA VAL A 530 10.24 -5.37 9.93
C VAL A 530 11.63 -4.99 10.43
N MET A 531 12.17 -3.89 9.93
CA MET A 531 13.49 -3.35 10.31
C MET A 531 13.31 -2.20 11.30
N ARG A 532 14.22 -2.08 12.27
CA ARG A 532 14.39 -0.91 13.13
C ARG A 532 15.65 -0.18 12.71
N LEU A 533 15.55 1.14 12.53
CA LEU A 533 16.64 2.03 12.14
C LEU A 533 16.77 3.16 13.17
N SER A 534 17.93 3.25 13.83
CA SER A 534 18.28 4.36 14.74
C SER A 534 19.06 5.41 13.95
N ASP A 535 18.39 6.51 13.64
CA ASP A 535 18.91 7.54 12.72
C ASP A 535 19.75 8.59 13.42
N GLY A 536 20.92 8.87 12.83
CA GLY A 536 21.79 9.98 13.16
C GLY A 536 21.78 11.06 12.06
N ASP A 537 22.69 12.03 12.15
CA ASP A 537 22.77 13.11 11.15
C ASP A 537 23.18 12.59 9.75
N LYS A 538 24.29 11.86 9.66
CA LYS A 538 24.87 11.37 8.40
C LYS A 538 24.87 9.86 8.28
N THR A 539 24.81 9.17 9.40
CA THR A 539 24.90 7.70 9.52
C THR A 539 23.77 7.19 10.39
N PHE A 540 23.41 5.94 10.21
CA PHE A 540 22.42 5.26 11.02
C PHE A 540 22.88 3.86 11.40
N GLY A 541 22.26 3.30 12.45
CA GLY A 541 22.33 1.88 12.79
C GLY A 541 21.02 1.21 12.42
N TRP A 542 21.06 -0.07 12.06
CA TRP A 542 19.85 -0.82 11.73
C TRP A 542 19.94 -2.29 12.20
N GLN A 543 18.77 -2.89 12.43
CA GLN A 543 18.63 -4.32 12.71
C GLN A 543 17.24 -4.80 12.28
N MET A 544 17.13 -6.08 11.92
CA MET A 544 15.82 -6.70 11.72
C MET A 544 15.13 -6.89 13.08
N ALA A 545 13.97 -6.27 13.27
CA ALA A 545 13.16 -6.37 14.49
C ALA A 545 12.25 -7.60 14.45
N ALA A 546 11.77 -7.97 13.26
CA ALA A 546 10.98 -9.17 13.03
C ALA A 546 11.23 -9.71 11.61
N THR A 547 11.25 -11.04 11.48
CA THR A 547 11.41 -11.73 10.20
C THR A 547 10.20 -12.60 9.94
N GLY A 548 9.55 -12.41 8.79
CA GLY A 548 8.45 -13.25 8.31
C GLY A 548 8.92 -14.68 8.01
N GLY A 549 7.96 -15.56 7.78
CA GLY A 549 8.22 -16.96 7.48
C GLY A 549 7.55 -17.91 8.47
N THR A 550 7.51 -19.18 8.12
CA THR A 550 6.93 -20.18 9.01
C THR A 550 7.81 -20.42 10.25
N PRO A 551 7.24 -20.78 11.40
CA PRO A 551 8.03 -21.03 12.60
C PRO A 551 9.10 -22.11 12.44
N TRP A 552 8.88 -23.09 11.58
CA TRP A 552 9.86 -24.16 11.33
C TRP A 552 10.97 -23.78 10.33
N GLU A 553 10.89 -22.60 9.69
CA GLU A 553 11.93 -21.99 8.87
C GLU A 553 12.64 -20.84 9.62
N GLY A 554 12.30 -20.65 10.91
CA GLY A 554 12.86 -19.61 11.77
C GLY A 554 12.14 -18.26 11.69
N GLY A 555 11.00 -18.18 10.99
CA GLY A 555 10.16 -16.99 10.93
C GLY A 555 9.14 -16.92 12.09
N LEU A 556 8.49 -15.76 12.22
CA LEU A 556 7.55 -15.47 13.31
C LEU A 556 6.08 -15.85 12.98
N GLY A 557 5.81 -16.51 11.84
CA GLY A 557 4.48 -16.99 11.48
C GLY A 557 3.68 -16.07 10.57
N PHE A 558 4.19 -14.89 10.22
CA PHE A 558 3.58 -13.97 9.25
C PHE A 558 4.33 -13.99 7.91
N ALA A 559 3.71 -13.44 6.88
CA ALA A 559 4.35 -13.17 5.60
C ALA A 559 3.83 -11.87 4.99
N ASN A 560 4.70 -11.24 4.19
CA ASN A 560 4.42 -10.02 3.44
C ASN A 560 3.88 -8.88 4.33
N PRO A 561 4.68 -8.44 5.33
CA PRO A 561 4.33 -7.29 6.16
C PRO A 561 4.18 -6.05 5.30
N ASP A 562 3.14 -5.29 5.59
CA ASP A 562 2.77 -4.09 4.89
C ASP A 562 2.63 -2.93 5.90
N ASN A 563 1.44 -2.31 6.04
CA ASN A 563 1.28 -1.14 6.87
C ASN A 563 1.44 -1.45 8.38
N LEU A 564 1.99 -0.48 9.08
CA LEU A 564 2.30 -0.51 10.50
C LEU A 564 1.49 0.56 11.27
N ALA A 565 1.23 0.30 12.53
CA ALA A 565 0.85 1.32 13.49
C ALA A 565 1.51 1.00 14.85
N ILE A 566 1.91 2.02 15.59
CA ILE A 566 2.54 1.85 16.89
C ILE A 566 1.60 2.36 17.97
N ASP A 567 1.22 1.50 18.91
CA ASP A 567 0.37 1.91 20.02
C ASP A 567 1.14 2.69 21.10
N SER A 568 0.45 3.26 22.06
CA SER A 568 1.05 4.07 23.14
C SER A 568 2.02 3.28 24.03
N ARG A 569 1.99 1.94 24.00
CA ARG A 569 2.92 1.06 24.72
C ARG A 569 4.18 0.80 23.90
N GLY A 570 4.13 1.10 22.58
CA GLY A 570 5.17 0.85 21.60
C GLY A 570 5.16 -0.56 21.03
N ASP A 571 4.03 -1.25 21.16
CA ASP A 571 3.77 -2.48 20.44
C ASP A 571 3.43 -2.14 18.96
N ILE A 572 3.88 -2.98 18.03
CA ILE A 572 3.71 -2.75 16.59
C ILE A 572 2.51 -3.56 16.10
N TRP A 573 1.52 -2.88 15.56
CA TRP A 573 0.42 -3.46 14.83
C TRP A 573 0.75 -3.46 13.35
N MET A 574 0.70 -4.61 12.72
CA MET A 574 1.16 -4.84 11.35
C MET A 574 0.08 -5.58 10.58
N VAL A 575 -0.21 -5.13 9.39
CA VAL A 575 -1.07 -5.84 8.43
C VAL A 575 -0.23 -6.47 7.32
N THR A 576 -0.85 -7.30 6.48
CA THR A 576 -0.13 -8.04 5.43
C THR A 576 -0.79 -7.86 4.07
N ASP A 577 0.05 -7.77 3.02
CA ASP A 577 -0.32 -7.83 1.61
C ASP A 577 0.27 -9.10 0.95
N ARG A 578 -0.36 -10.22 1.17
CA ARG A 578 -0.01 -11.46 0.51
C ARG A 578 -0.88 -11.67 -0.73
N SER A 579 -0.28 -11.77 -1.89
CA SER A 579 -1.01 -12.12 -3.11
C SER A 579 -1.50 -13.56 -3.10
N MET A 580 -2.80 -13.77 -3.30
CA MET A 580 -3.39 -15.11 -3.45
C MET A 580 -2.85 -15.82 -4.68
N GLY A 581 -2.53 -17.13 -4.54
CA GLY A 581 -1.98 -17.95 -5.63
C GLY A 581 -0.48 -17.82 -5.82
N ASP A 582 0.21 -17.13 -4.93
CA ASP A 582 1.66 -17.24 -4.80
C ASP A 582 2.01 -18.48 -3.97
N SER A 583 2.54 -19.49 -4.64
CA SER A 583 2.84 -20.80 -4.01
C SER A 583 3.84 -20.70 -2.86
N ALA A 584 4.66 -19.67 -2.79
CA ALA A 584 5.61 -19.47 -1.70
C ALA A 584 4.91 -19.04 -0.40
N THR A 585 3.82 -18.27 -0.51
CA THR A 585 3.14 -17.67 0.64
C THR A 585 1.71 -18.19 0.87
N ASP A 586 1.16 -19.02 -0.01
CA ASP A 586 -0.20 -19.59 0.13
C ASP A 586 -0.41 -20.38 1.44
N VAL A 587 0.65 -20.87 2.05
CA VAL A 587 0.61 -21.57 3.35
C VAL A 587 0.05 -20.67 4.47
N PHE A 588 0.20 -19.36 4.39
CA PHE A 588 -0.25 -18.38 5.40
C PHE A 588 -1.76 -18.04 5.29
N GLY A 589 -2.43 -18.47 4.23
CA GLY A 589 -3.88 -18.28 4.07
C GLY A 589 -4.31 -16.84 3.79
N ASN A 590 -5.35 -16.36 4.48
CA ASN A 590 -5.85 -14.99 4.29
C ASN A 590 -4.87 -13.96 4.85
N ASN A 591 -4.87 -12.75 4.26
CA ASN A 591 -4.16 -11.61 4.83
C ASN A 591 -4.65 -11.29 6.25
N ALA A 592 -3.75 -10.79 7.09
CA ALA A 592 -3.94 -10.75 8.52
C ALA A 592 -3.44 -9.46 9.16
N CYS A 593 -3.93 -9.19 10.37
CA CYS A 593 -3.38 -8.18 11.27
C CYS A 593 -2.67 -8.88 12.43
N TRP A 594 -1.48 -8.45 12.73
CA TRP A 594 -0.58 -9.00 13.74
C TRP A 594 -0.22 -7.96 14.78
N LEU A 595 0.04 -8.38 16.00
CA LEU A 595 0.67 -7.60 17.04
C LEU A 595 2.08 -8.14 17.27
N LEU A 596 3.10 -7.31 17.04
CA LEU A 596 4.48 -7.62 17.39
C LEU A 596 4.80 -7.00 18.74
N SER A 597 5.04 -7.82 19.75
CA SER A 597 5.29 -7.40 21.13
C SER A 597 6.29 -8.34 21.80
N GLY A 598 7.28 -7.79 22.51
CA GLY A 598 8.26 -8.59 23.24
C GLY A 598 9.13 -9.52 22.39
N GLY A 599 9.21 -9.30 21.08
CA GLY A 599 9.93 -10.16 20.13
C GLY A 599 9.10 -11.35 19.60
N GLU A 600 7.81 -11.40 19.91
CA GLU A 600 6.85 -12.38 19.45
C GLU A 600 5.83 -11.74 18.50
N ALA A 601 5.21 -12.54 17.60
CA ALA A 601 4.14 -12.12 16.71
C ALA A 601 2.83 -12.84 17.12
N HIS A 602 1.79 -12.07 17.38
CA HIS A 602 0.48 -12.56 17.80
C HIS A 602 -0.56 -12.28 16.72
N LEU A 603 -1.22 -13.33 16.20
CA LEU A 603 -2.27 -13.16 15.20
C LEU A 603 -3.52 -12.53 15.84
N PHE A 604 -3.86 -11.30 15.41
CA PHE A 604 -5.00 -10.56 15.93
C PHE A 604 -6.24 -10.67 15.02
N ALA A 605 -6.09 -10.53 13.70
CA ALA A 605 -7.23 -10.66 12.80
C ALA A 605 -6.84 -11.38 11.50
N THR A 606 -7.83 -12.04 10.87
CA THR A 606 -7.70 -12.52 9.49
C THR A 606 -8.77 -11.89 8.62
N GLY A 607 -8.38 -11.42 7.43
CA GLY A 607 -9.27 -10.79 6.45
C GLY A 607 -10.23 -11.76 5.75
N PRO A 608 -11.20 -11.24 4.98
CA PRO A 608 -11.99 -12.01 4.03
C PRO A 608 -11.13 -12.66 2.94
N MET A 609 -11.78 -13.42 2.06
CA MET A 609 -11.09 -14.06 0.93
C MET A 609 -10.63 -13.04 -0.10
N GLU A 610 -9.39 -13.24 -0.58
CA GLU A 610 -8.77 -12.47 -1.67
C GLU A 610 -8.73 -10.95 -1.38
N CYS A 611 -8.72 -10.57 -0.10
CA CYS A 611 -8.48 -9.18 0.31
C CYS A 611 -7.06 -8.99 0.78
N GLU A 612 -6.65 -7.76 0.79
CA GLU A 612 -5.57 -7.22 1.59
C GLU A 612 -6.13 -6.56 2.85
N LEU A 613 -5.36 -6.50 3.93
CA LEU A 613 -5.64 -5.64 5.08
C LEU A 613 -4.63 -4.50 5.10
N CYS A 614 -5.15 -3.26 5.16
CA CYS A 614 -4.33 -2.05 5.09
C CYS A 614 -4.68 -1.06 6.19
N GLY A 615 -3.86 -0.02 6.34
CA GLY A 615 -4.11 1.20 7.09
C GLY A 615 -4.55 1.00 8.54
N PRO A 616 -3.84 0.19 9.37
CA PRO A 616 -4.19 0.06 10.78
C PRO A 616 -4.10 1.42 11.46
N CYS A 617 -5.21 1.88 12.08
CA CYS A 617 -5.29 3.20 12.66
C CYS A 617 -6.11 3.17 13.95
N PHE A 618 -5.63 3.79 15.01
CA PHE A 618 -6.34 3.88 16.28
C PHE A 618 -7.11 5.20 16.43
N ASP A 619 -8.23 5.14 17.18
CA ASP A 619 -8.81 6.35 17.73
C ASP A 619 -7.94 6.88 18.91
N SER A 620 -8.19 8.13 19.34
CA SER A 620 -7.32 8.82 20.30
C SER A 620 -7.17 8.13 21.66
N ASP A 621 -8.08 7.25 22.06
CA ASP A 621 -8.02 6.50 23.32
C ASP A 621 -7.71 5.00 23.10
N GLU A 622 -7.28 4.62 21.89
CA GLU A 622 -6.91 3.25 21.49
C GLU A 622 -7.97 2.20 21.84
N THR A 623 -9.26 2.61 21.80
CA THR A 623 -10.39 1.70 22.06
C THR A 623 -10.97 1.12 20.77
N THR A 624 -10.66 1.73 19.64
CA THR A 624 -11.08 1.30 18.31
C THR A 624 -9.86 1.23 17.41
N LEU A 625 -9.62 0.06 16.82
CA LEU A 625 -8.72 -0.12 15.69
C LEU A 625 -9.55 -0.06 14.42
N PHE A 626 -9.24 0.87 13.53
CA PHE A 626 -9.75 0.89 12.17
C PHE A 626 -8.83 0.05 11.28
N LEU A 627 -9.42 -0.68 10.34
CA LEU A 627 -8.71 -1.46 9.33
C LEU A 627 -9.39 -1.24 7.97
N SER A 628 -8.62 -1.06 6.94
CA SER A 628 -9.08 -1.17 5.57
C SER A 628 -9.13 -2.64 5.16
N VAL A 629 -10.26 -3.06 4.58
CA VAL A 629 -10.38 -4.33 3.87
C VAL A 629 -10.41 -3.98 2.39
N GLN A 630 -9.26 -4.11 1.74
CA GLN A 630 -9.06 -3.74 0.34
C GLN A 630 -9.40 -4.94 -0.56
N HIS A 631 -9.93 -4.70 -1.73
CA HIS A 631 -10.21 -5.63 -2.84
C HIS A 631 -10.74 -7.05 -2.51
N PRO A 632 -11.68 -7.26 -1.58
CA PRO A 632 -12.21 -8.61 -1.34
C PRO A 632 -12.74 -9.22 -2.65
N GLY A 633 -12.39 -10.49 -2.91
CA GLY A 633 -12.75 -11.17 -4.16
C GLY A 633 -11.99 -10.70 -5.40
N GLU A 634 -10.79 -10.16 -5.26
CA GLU A 634 -10.02 -9.55 -6.35
C GLU A 634 -9.87 -10.44 -7.58
N GLN A 635 -9.56 -11.73 -7.37
CA GLN A 635 -9.26 -12.65 -8.47
C GLN A 635 -10.48 -13.37 -9.04
N ASN A 636 -11.47 -13.65 -8.20
CA ASN A 636 -12.62 -14.48 -8.55
C ASN A 636 -13.97 -13.77 -8.41
N GLY A 637 -14.01 -12.51 -7.92
CA GLY A 637 -15.23 -11.75 -7.72
C GLY A 637 -16.12 -12.32 -6.61
N ALA A 638 -17.42 -12.38 -6.86
CA ALA A 638 -18.39 -12.90 -5.90
C ALA A 638 -18.25 -14.41 -5.69
N HIS A 639 -18.09 -14.84 -4.43
CA HIS A 639 -18.10 -16.25 -4.08
C HIS A 639 -19.47 -16.89 -4.35
N GLN A 640 -19.47 -18.05 -5.02
CA GLN A 640 -20.63 -18.86 -5.30
C GLN A 640 -20.56 -20.15 -4.46
N LEU A 641 -21.70 -20.61 -3.94
CA LEU A 641 -21.76 -21.87 -3.19
C LEU A 641 -21.16 -23.05 -4.00
N GLY A 642 -20.28 -23.80 -3.38
CA GLY A 642 -19.60 -24.94 -4.00
C GLY A 642 -18.42 -24.54 -4.90
N LYS A 643 -18.03 -23.27 -4.96
CA LYS A 643 -16.80 -22.81 -5.60
C LYS A 643 -15.67 -22.73 -4.58
N GLU A 644 -15.05 -23.88 -4.36
CA GLU A 644 -13.97 -24.05 -3.37
C GLU A 644 -12.85 -24.88 -3.99
N GLU A 645 -11.63 -24.61 -3.58
CA GLU A 645 -10.45 -25.37 -3.96
C GLU A 645 -9.91 -26.15 -2.76
N MET A 646 -9.39 -27.35 -3.01
CA MET A 646 -8.69 -28.14 -2.00
C MET A 646 -7.19 -28.00 -2.20
N GLN A 647 -6.50 -27.49 -1.20
CA GLN A 647 -5.05 -27.34 -1.17
C GLN A 647 -4.44 -28.27 -0.13
N ALA A 648 -3.24 -28.78 -0.41
CA ALA A 648 -2.49 -29.65 0.52
C ALA A 648 -1.16 -28.98 0.89
N PHE A 649 -0.87 -28.92 2.19
CA PHE A 649 0.37 -28.34 2.72
C PHE A 649 1.12 -29.33 3.61
N GLN A 650 2.45 -29.27 3.57
CA GLN A 650 3.34 -29.96 4.51
C GLN A 650 3.78 -28.94 5.57
N LEU A 651 3.27 -29.12 6.77
CA LEU A 651 3.54 -28.27 7.92
C LEU A 651 4.36 -29.00 8.96
N LYS A 652 4.75 -28.32 10.03
CA LYS A 652 5.26 -28.92 11.26
C LYS A 652 4.47 -28.42 12.46
N ASP A 653 4.26 -29.27 13.44
CA ASP A 653 3.71 -28.86 14.73
C ASP A 653 4.80 -28.19 15.59
N ARG A 654 4.43 -27.65 16.75
CA ARG A 654 5.35 -26.99 17.69
C ARG A 654 6.49 -27.86 18.22
N SER A 655 6.42 -29.20 18.07
CA SER A 655 7.51 -30.10 18.39
C SER A 655 8.44 -30.36 17.21
N GLY A 656 8.14 -29.80 16.02
CA GLY A 656 8.85 -30.03 14.77
C GLY A 656 8.40 -31.29 14.03
N ALA A 657 7.40 -32.03 14.52
CA ALA A 657 6.91 -33.22 13.84
C ALA A 657 6.09 -32.85 12.58
N PRO A 658 6.23 -33.64 11.47
CA PRO A 658 5.50 -33.40 10.24
C PRO A 658 3.99 -33.45 10.42
N LEU A 659 3.29 -32.54 9.76
CA LEU A 659 1.83 -32.41 9.74
C LEU A 659 1.34 -32.20 8.32
N GLU A 660 0.60 -33.12 7.77
CA GLU A 660 -0.08 -32.97 6.48
C GLU A 660 -1.43 -32.28 6.69
N GLN A 661 -1.64 -31.16 6.02
CA GLN A 661 -2.87 -30.39 6.08
C GLN A 661 -3.63 -30.45 4.76
N LEU A 662 -4.94 -30.70 4.83
CA LEU A 662 -5.89 -30.46 3.75
C LEU A 662 -6.69 -29.19 4.07
N ARG A 663 -6.64 -28.21 3.17
CA ARG A 663 -7.27 -26.90 3.33
C ARG A 663 -8.33 -26.69 2.27
N GLN A 664 -9.55 -26.35 2.72
CA GLN A 664 -10.63 -25.92 1.85
C GLN A 664 -10.59 -24.40 1.72
N VAL A 665 -10.43 -23.89 0.49
CA VAL A 665 -10.26 -22.46 0.18
C VAL A 665 -11.45 -22.00 -0.67
N PRO A 666 -12.34 -21.13 -0.15
CA PRO A 666 -13.37 -20.48 -0.96
C PRO A 666 -12.74 -19.65 -2.06
N LEU A 667 -13.30 -19.66 -3.28
CA LEU A 667 -12.88 -18.80 -4.38
C LEU A 667 -13.82 -17.59 -4.46
N GLY A 668 -13.24 -16.38 -4.44
CA GLY A 668 -13.97 -15.12 -4.37
C GLY A 668 -14.50 -14.79 -2.97
N SER A 669 -15.15 -13.65 -2.83
CA SER A 669 -15.65 -13.12 -1.57
C SER A 669 -17.10 -12.64 -1.69
N ASN A 670 -17.84 -12.63 -0.58
CA ASN A 670 -19.13 -11.94 -0.45
C ASN A 670 -19.10 -10.87 0.66
N TRP A 671 -17.91 -10.54 1.12
CA TRP A 671 -17.75 -9.54 2.17
C TRP A 671 -18.14 -8.12 1.66
N PRO A 672 -18.75 -7.25 2.45
CA PRO A 672 -19.11 -7.44 3.85
C PRO A 672 -20.50 -8.09 4.07
N SER A 673 -21.26 -8.37 3.01
CA SER A 673 -22.64 -8.84 3.12
C SER A 673 -22.76 -10.27 3.68
N GLY A 674 -21.76 -11.13 3.41
CA GLY A 674 -21.79 -12.56 3.73
C GLY A 674 -22.86 -13.35 2.98
N VAL A 675 -23.53 -12.76 1.99
CA VAL A 675 -24.61 -13.39 1.22
C VAL A 675 -24.03 -14.03 -0.04
N PRO A 676 -24.13 -15.36 -0.22
CA PRO A 676 -23.58 -16.05 -1.38
C PRO A 676 -24.04 -15.44 -2.71
N GLY A 677 -23.10 -15.21 -3.62
CA GLY A 677 -23.35 -14.63 -4.94
C GLY A 677 -23.50 -13.12 -4.97
N ARG A 678 -23.50 -12.44 -3.82
CA ARG A 678 -23.50 -10.97 -3.78
C ARG A 678 -22.09 -10.45 -4.03
N ASN A 679 -21.97 -9.37 -4.82
CA ASN A 679 -20.67 -8.78 -5.14
C ASN A 679 -19.96 -8.26 -3.88
N PRO A 680 -18.65 -8.53 -3.73
CA PRO A 680 -17.87 -7.98 -2.63
C PRO A 680 -17.67 -6.47 -2.80
N ARG A 681 -17.45 -5.77 -1.68
CA ARG A 681 -17.17 -4.34 -1.66
C ARG A 681 -16.04 -4.04 -0.68
N PRO A 682 -14.99 -3.34 -1.09
CA PRO A 682 -14.00 -2.80 -0.17
C PRO A 682 -14.67 -1.93 0.89
N ALA A 683 -14.17 -1.96 2.11
CA ALA A 683 -14.76 -1.18 3.20
C ALA A 683 -13.77 -0.93 4.35
N VAL A 684 -14.02 0.12 5.12
CA VAL A 684 -13.37 0.37 6.40
C VAL A 684 -14.12 -0.38 7.49
N ALA A 685 -13.40 -1.19 8.25
CA ALA A 685 -13.88 -1.90 9.43
C ALA A 685 -13.39 -1.25 10.73
N MET A 686 -14.17 -1.41 11.79
CA MET A 686 -13.81 -1.03 13.15
C MET A 686 -13.73 -2.28 14.02
N VAL A 687 -12.61 -2.50 14.68
CA VAL A 687 -12.43 -3.60 15.64
C VAL A 687 -12.38 -3.04 17.05
N ARG A 688 -13.22 -3.59 17.93
CA ARG A 688 -13.36 -3.10 19.30
C ARG A 688 -13.50 -4.25 20.31
N ARG A 689 -13.02 -4.03 21.53
CA ARG A 689 -13.24 -4.96 22.63
C ARG A 689 -14.71 -4.91 23.08
N ILE A 690 -15.35 -6.08 23.20
CA ILE A 690 -16.70 -6.21 23.77
C ILE A 690 -16.57 -6.03 25.27
N ARG A 691 -17.15 -4.97 25.82
CA ARG A 691 -17.25 -4.82 27.28
C ARG A 691 -18.35 -5.74 27.80
N PRO A 692 -18.12 -6.50 28.89
CA PRO A 692 -19.21 -7.17 29.58
C PRO A 692 -20.28 -6.15 29.95
N ALA A 693 -21.55 -6.48 29.72
CA ALA A 693 -22.63 -5.64 30.23
C ALA A 693 -22.43 -5.39 31.72
N PRO A 694 -22.58 -4.14 32.20
CA PRO A 694 -22.53 -3.91 33.66
C PRO A 694 -23.53 -4.85 34.34
N PRO A 695 -23.18 -5.47 35.49
CA PRO A 695 -24.09 -6.32 36.21
C PRO A 695 -25.40 -5.57 36.47
N ALA A 696 -26.53 -6.21 36.16
CA ALA A 696 -27.84 -5.60 36.38
C ALA A 696 -27.90 -5.09 37.83
N ALA A 697 -28.23 -3.80 37.97
CA ALA A 697 -28.37 -3.20 39.29
C ALA A 697 -29.31 -4.09 40.12
N PRO A 698 -28.96 -4.45 41.34
CA PRO A 698 -29.83 -5.29 42.18
C PRO A 698 -31.17 -4.61 42.31
N GLY A 699 -32.23 -5.31 41.86
CA GLY A 699 -33.59 -4.78 41.85
C GLY A 699 -33.92 -4.24 43.23
N ARG A 700 -34.35 -2.99 43.32
CA ARG A 700 -34.95 -2.42 44.54
C ARG A 700 -36.10 -3.37 44.89
N ARG A 701 -35.94 -4.12 45.95
CA ARG A 701 -37.07 -4.77 46.62
C ARG A 701 -37.89 -3.65 47.25
N ASP A 702 -39.02 -3.36 46.67
CA ASP A 702 -40.02 -2.52 47.31
C ASP A 702 -40.40 -3.12 48.66
N ARG A 703 -40.19 -2.37 49.69
CA ARG A 703 -40.77 -2.66 51.03
C ARG A 703 -42.11 -1.98 51.15
#